data_16d7b43a2074ef70452feb2ebab6010f
#
_entry.id   16d7b43a2074ef70452feb2ebab6010f
#
_cell.length_a   1.000
_cell.length_b   1.000
_cell.length_c   1.000
_cell.angle_alpha   90.00
_cell.angle_beta   90.00
_cell.angle_gamma   90.00
#
_symmetry.space_group_name_H-M   'P 1'
#
loop_
_entity.id
_entity.type
_entity.pdbx_description
1 polymer ?
#
loop_
_entity_poly.entity_id
_entity_poly.type
_entity_poly.pdbx_seq_one_letter_code
_entity_poly.pdbx_strand_id
1 'polypeptide(L)'
;MMTLKGRQMLRTIGLCAVTVLLFGMTAFGEEQSLEGSRPNIILVLTDDQGMGDLSCTGNTILKTPHIDAIYEKATRFTDFQVSPTCAPTRAAIMSGRFPFEVGVSHTLMQRERLAPKVVTFPQALQKAGYKTALFGKWHLGDDGEYLPQNRGFDEVLMHGAGGIGQYSFGDFEANADNKYFDNVFLHNDTVVKTKGFCTDVFFKAALSWMRKQSSTDDPFFAYISLNAPHGPLIAPDKYKKRFLDEGYSEPTAARYGMIENIDDNMGLMMGKLADWKLLENTLVIFMTDNGMAMKAIGKKGLKERLMAHNAGLRGHKDTNWEGGTRVPSFWFWQGVLSEGVDVPALTAHIDLYRTFCDIAGADIPESDLPPAGRSLLPLMKDPHATWDDRSLFSHRGRWGGGGRGKKTRELAKYYGASVRTARWRLVYEMDGEGPWLSDISKDRGEGKNLIEEFPEVAQKLKADFDRWWESTKPLLVNEGLPRLRPGEYPLHKRYAKQLKEKGIPDWEPEPFEQKTDVESSAVVPTGWEGKKSDWNGFQKVAFKVDGKSCFVVLPNKDAEGKPWVWRARFPKYHPEVDILLLERGYHVAYINTDDMFGSPRALEHWDAFYAFMTQEKGLSSKVALEAVSRGGLFAYRWASQNPEKVSCIYADVPVCDFKSWPLGQGSGVGNQKAWQNLLKQYGFTEEQALAYRKNPIDVLAPIAEAKIPLLHLISRNDRVVPAEENTDLLAKRYRKMGGQIEIIEVKEAPKAKGHHFDHPDPKRVADFIEKHTGSQNRIEKGTSTRKGKAK
;
A
#
# COMPACT_ATOMS: atom_id res chain seq x y z
N MET A 1 -52.20 13.96 -66.22
CA MET A 1 -52.15 12.53 -65.78
C MET A 1 -50.74 12.20 -65.33
N MET A 2 -50.41 12.43 -64.10
CA MET A 2 -49.13 11.99 -63.43
C MET A 2 -49.47 10.77 -62.56
N THR A 3 -48.87 9.70 -62.91
CA THR A 3 -49.21 8.36 -62.49
C THR A 3 -48.89 8.07 -61.01
N LEU A 4 -49.75 7.29 -60.37
CA LEU A 4 -49.71 6.85 -58.98
C LEU A 4 -48.40 6.26 -58.45
N LYS A 5 -47.37 6.05 -59.28
CA LYS A 5 -46.10 5.46 -58.92
C LYS A 5 -45.09 6.44 -58.19
N GLY A 6 -45.24 7.74 -58.34
CA GLY A 6 -44.35 8.74 -57.72
C GLY A 6 -44.70 9.04 -56.25
N ARG A 7 -45.89 8.73 -55.77
CA ARG A 7 -46.26 8.99 -54.38
C ARG A 7 -45.93 7.87 -53.41
N GLN A 8 -45.72 6.62 -53.92
CA GLN A 8 -45.29 5.51 -52.99
C GLN A 8 -43.80 5.54 -52.73
N MET A 9 -42.98 6.06 -53.68
CA MET A 9 -41.51 6.12 -53.44
C MET A 9 -41.09 7.23 -52.49
N LEU A 10 -41.82 8.32 -52.34
CA LEU A 10 -41.57 9.38 -51.37
C LEU A 10 -42.03 9.03 -49.92
N ARG A 11 -43.04 8.11 -49.82
CA ARG A 11 -43.46 7.63 -48.50
C ARG A 11 -42.51 6.59 -47.90
N THR A 12 -41.82 5.80 -48.72
CA THR A 12 -40.87 4.78 -48.27
C THR A 12 -39.50 5.38 -47.85
N ILE A 13 -39.10 6.47 -48.48
CA ILE A 13 -37.86 7.20 -48.12
C ILE A 13 -38.05 8.03 -46.85
N GLY A 14 -39.24 8.58 -46.63
CA GLY A 14 -39.57 9.28 -45.37
C GLY A 14 -39.66 8.39 -44.15
N LEU A 15 -40.09 7.12 -44.32
CA LEU A 15 -40.20 6.17 -43.21
C LEU A 15 -38.84 5.56 -42.82
N CYS A 16 -37.91 5.33 -43.75
CA CYS A 16 -36.55 4.87 -43.44
C CYS A 16 -35.70 5.97 -42.83
N ALA A 17 -35.88 7.25 -43.16
CA ALA A 17 -35.13 8.35 -42.56
C ALA A 17 -35.56 8.65 -41.10
N VAL A 18 -36.86 8.43 -40.73
CA VAL A 18 -37.35 8.60 -39.37
C VAL A 18 -36.99 7.40 -38.52
N THR A 19 -36.90 6.18 -39.07
CA THR A 19 -36.51 4.99 -38.31
C THR A 19 -35.00 4.98 -38.01
N VAL A 20 -34.17 5.56 -38.89
CA VAL A 20 -32.69 5.70 -38.62
C VAL A 20 -32.43 6.85 -37.64
N LEU A 21 -33.25 7.88 -37.58
CA LEU A 21 -33.13 8.95 -36.56
C LEU A 21 -33.69 8.57 -35.20
N LEU A 22 -34.56 7.55 -35.08
CA LEU A 22 -35.02 7.01 -33.80
C LEU A 22 -34.15 5.91 -33.25
N PHE A 23 -33.23 5.29 -34.02
CA PHE A 23 -32.24 4.34 -33.53
C PHE A 23 -30.89 5.00 -33.16
N GLY A 24 -30.72 6.30 -33.45
CA GLY A 24 -29.51 7.05 -33.07
C GLY A 24 -29.59 7.80 -31.74
N MET A 25 -30.71 7.71 -30.99
CA MET A 25 -30.92 8.42 -29.71
C MET A 25 -31.19 7.52 -28.50
N THR A 26 -30.85 6.24 -28.57
CA THR A 26 -30.99 5.36 -27.38
C THR A 26 -29.68 4.64 -27.06
N ALA A 27 -28.61 5.44 -26.90
CA ALA A 27 -27.41 5.01 -26.23
C ALA A 27 -26.96 6.11 -25.23
N PHE A 28 -27.90 6.72 -24.52
CA PHE A 28 -27.61 7.16 -23.17
C PHE A 28 -27.64 5.89 -22.34
N GLY A 29 -26.46 5.39 -21.95
CA GLY A 29 -26.37 4.32 -21.01
C GLY A 29 -27.28 4.63 -19.81
N GLU A 30 -28.15 3.72 -19.43
CA GLU A 30 -28.85 3.80 -18.15
C GLU A 30 -27.78 4.12 -17.10
N GLU A 31 -27.90 5.25 -16.46
CA GLU A 31 -27.01 5.66 -15.36
C GLU A 31 -27.17 4.57 -14.28
N GLN A 32 -26.14 3.72 -14.16
CA GLN A 32 -26.21 2.55 -13.31
C GLN A 32 -26.46 3.01 -11.86
N SER A 33 -27.63 2.67 -11.31
CA SER A 33 -27.99 3.07 -9.95
C SER A 33 -26.95 2.54 -8.98
N LEU A 34 -26.35 3.40 -8.15
CA LEU A 34 -25.48 2.99 -7.06
C LEU A 34 -26.26 2.26 -5.95
N GLU A 35 -27.53 2.61 -5.78
CA GLU A 35 -28.42 1.98 -4.82
C GLU A 35 -28.75 0.56 -5.23
N GLY A 36 -28.52 -0.38 -4.34
CA GLY A 36 -28.75 -1.81 -4.59
C GLY A 36 -27.79 -2.46 -5.58
N SER A 37 -26.70 -1.77 -5.96
CA SER A 37 -25.70 -2.29 -6.94
C SER A 37 -24.90 -3.48 -6.43
N ARG A 38 -24.84 -3.68 -5.09
CA ARG A 38 -24.25 -4.85 -4.41
C ARG A 38 -22.79 -5.16 -4.77
N PRO A 39 -21.87 -4.17 -4.78
CA PRO A 39 -20.46 -4.43 -4.99
C PRO A 39 -19.83 -5.14 -3.79
N ASN A 40 -18.64 -5.69 -3.95
CA ASN A 40 -17.77 -5.94 -2.82
C ASN A 40 -17.39 -4.62 -2.14
N ILE A 41 -17.26 -4.63 -0.83
CA ILE A 41 -16.88 -3.44 -0.05
C ILE A 41 -15.63 -3.79 0.78
N ILE A 42 -14.57 -3.01 0.62
CA ILE A 42 -13.35 -3.13 1.42
C ILE A 42 -13.15 -1.82 2.17
N LEU A 43 -13.19 -1.89 3.50
CA LEU A 43 -12.89 -0.75 4.37
C LEU A 43 -11.54 -0.98 5.06
N VAL A 44 -10.52 -0.22 4.68
CA VAL A 44 -9.22 -0.19 5.36
C VAL A 44 -9.21 0.98 6.33
N LEU A 45 -9.13 0.67 7.62
CA LEU A 45 -9.12 1.66 8.70
C LEU A 45 -7.80 1.58 9.47
N THR A 46 -6.98 2.63 9.42
CA THR A 46 -5.74 2.73 10.20
C THR A 46 -6.00 3.32 11.58
N ASP A 47 -5.07 3.14 12.52
CA ASP A 47 -5.18 3.56 13.93
C ASP A 47 -4.15 4.63 14.27
N ASP A 48 -4.60 5.81 14.70
CA ASP A 48 -3.74 6.93 15.07
C ASP A 48 -2.97 7.61 13.92
N GLN A 49 -3.39 7.42 12.68
CA GLN A 49 -2.82 8.09 11.52
C GLN A 49 -3.63 9.35 11.19
N GLY A 50 -2.98 10.50 11.18
CA GLY A 50 -3.64 11.78 10.89
C GLY A 50 -3.60 12.18 9.42
N MET A 51 -4.31 13.26 9.10
CA MET A 51 -4.32 13.88 7.77
C MET A 51 -2.90 14.18 7.26
N GLY A 52 -1.97 14.56 8.13
CA GLY A 52 -0.59 14.92 7.77
C GLY A 52 0.37 13.72 7.67
N ASP A 53 -0.09 12.50 7.82
CA ASP A 53 0.74 11.29 7.80
C ASP A 53 0.75 10.57 6.44
N LEU A 54 0.56 11.32 5.34
CA LEU A 54 0.59 10.82 3.96
C LEU A 54 1.34 11.80 3.05
N SER A 55 2.04 11.29 2.02
CA SER A 55 2.74 12.17 1.05
C SER A 55 1.77 12.96 0.19
N CYS A 56 0.63 12.39 -0.23
CA CYS A 56 -0.41 13.12 -0.98
C CYS A 56 -1.04 14.30 -0.21
N THR A 57 -0.89 14.34 1.10
CA THR A 57 -1.38 15.46 1.93
C THR A 57 -0.28 16.43 2.35
N GLY A 58 0.90 16.35 1.72
CA GLY A 58 2.00 17.30 1.88
C GLY A 58 3.09 16.87 2.86
N ASN A 59 3.10 15.64 3.37
CA ASN A 59 4.22 15.15 4.17
C ASN A 59 5.42 14.84 3.26
N THR A 60 6.51 15.61 3.43
CA THR A 60 7.72 15.48 2.61
C THR A 60 8.71 14.42 3.11
N ILE A 61 8.45 13.81 4.27
CA ILE A 61 9.32 12.81 4.89
C ILE A 61 8.86 11.40 4.55
N LEU A 62 7.55 11.17 4.58
CA LEU A 62 6.93 9.89 4.24
C LEU A 62 6.90 9.65 2.73
N LYS A 63 6.94 8.38 2.36
CA LYS A 63 6.69 7.91 1.00
C LYS A 63 5.52 6.93 1.04
N THR A 64 4.39 7.34 0.49
CA THR A 64 3.17 6.53 0.43
C THR A 64 2.64 6.41 -1.01
N PRO A 65 3.49 5.93 -1.98
CA PRO A 65 3.16 5.97 -3.41
C PRO A 65 1.91 5.16 -3.78
N HIS A 66 1.60 4.10 -3.05
CA HIS A 66 0.43 3.26 -3.34
C HIS A 66 -0.87 3.90 -2.84
N ILE A 67 -0.84 4.51 -1.66
CA ILE A 67 -1.97 5.29 -1.15
C ILE A 67 -2.13 6.57 -1.98
N ASP A 68 -1.04 7.20 -2.40
CA ASP A 68 -1.05 8.37 -3.29
C ASP A 68 -1.71 8.03 -4.64
N ALA A 69 -1.43 6.86 -5.22
CA ALA A 69 -2.07 6.39 -6.44
C ALA A 69 -3.59 6.15 -6.27
N ILE A 70 -4.02 5.72 -5.08
CA ILE A 70 -5.45 5.64 -4.74
C ILE A 70 -6.03 7.06 -4.62
N TYR A 71 -5.35 7.96 -3.91
CA TYR A 71 -5.74 9.36 -3.75
C TYR A 71 -5.96 10.06 -5.10
N GLU A 72 -5.08 9.86 -6.07
CA GLU A 72 -5.17 10.45 -7.41
C GLU A 72 -6.42 10.00 -8.16
N LYS A 73 -6.88 8.77 -7.92
CA LYS A 73 -8.04 8.16 -8.60
C LYS A 73 -9.32 8.12 -7.78
N ALA A 74 -9.24 8.48 -6.51
CA ALA A 74 -10.39 8.39 -5.61
C ALA A 74 -11.33 9.61 -5.71
N THR A 75 -12.61 9.38 -5.41
CA THR A 75 -13.50 10.42 -4.87
C THR A 75 -13.09 10.64 -3.42
N ARG A 76 -12.69 11.88 -3.05
CA ARG A 76 -12.11 12.21 -1.75
C ARG A 76 -13.07 13.04 -0.93
N PHE A 77 -13.55 12.49 0.19
CA PHE A 77 -14.35 13.26 1.15
C PHE A 77 -13.41 14.11 2.00
N THR A 78 -13.21 15.37 1.59
CA THR A 78 -12.18 16.26 2.16
C THR A 78 -12.56 16.90 3.49
N ASP A 79 -13.84 16.83 3.88
CA ASP A 79 -14.32 17.21 5.21
C ASP A 79 -15.03 16.03 5.89
N PHE A 80 -14.26 14.94 6.11
CA PHE A 80 -14.76 13.74 6.77
C PHE A 80 -14.39 13.74 8.25
N GLN A 81 -15.42 13.76 9.11
CA GLN A 81 -15.26 13.90 10.55
C GLN A 81 -15.43 12.55 11.27
N VAL A 82 -14.59 12.32 12.28
CA VAL A 82 -14.60 11.14 13.14
C VAL A 82 -14.57 11.58 14.62
N SER A 83 -14.63 10.62 15.54
CA SER A 83 -14.37 10.89 16.96
C SER A 83 -12.88 11.10 17.22
N PRO A 84 -12.48 11.82 18.30
CA PRO A 84 -11.07 12.12 18.57
C PRO A 84 -10.27 10.91 19.08
N THR A 85 -10.91 9.74 19.19
CA THR A 85 -10.29 8.50 19.70
C THR A 85 -10.93 7.24 19.10
N CYS A 86 -10.17 6.12 19.13
CA CYS A 86 -10.41 4.89 18.37
C CYS A 86 -11.75 4.17 18.65
N ALA A 87 -12.04 3.71 19.88
CA ALA A 87 -13.28 2.97 20.16
C ALA A 87 -14.55 3.79 19.85
N PRO A 88 -14.64 5.09 20.19
CA PRO A 88 -15.75 5.93 19.78
C PRO A 88 -15.98 5.97 18.26
N THR A 89 -14.92 6.16 17.49
CA THR A 89 -15.04 6.16 16.02
C THR A 89 -15.54 4.82 15.50
N ARG A 90 -14.96 3.71 15.99
CA ARG A 90 -15.34 2.35 15.57
C ARG A 90 -16.79 2.04 15.93
N ALA A 91 -17.27 2.48 17.12
CA ALA A 91 -18.66 2.38 17.51
C ALA A 91 -19.60 3.16 16.58
N ALA A 92 -19.20 4.37 16.21
CA ALA A 92 -19.99 5.21 15.31
C ALA A 92 -20.08 4.63 13.89
N ILE A 93 -18.96 4.08 13.37
CA ILE A 93 -18.93 3.35 12.07
C ILE A 93 -19.92 2.18 12.12
N MET A 94 -19.84 1.33 13.14
CA MET A 94 -20.66 0.12 13.25
C MET A 94 -22.15 0.40 13.42
N SER A 95 -22.51 1.49 14.10
CA SER A 95 -23.87 1.80 14.51
C SER A 95 -24.58 2.88 13.70
N GLY A 96 -23.82 3.72 12.97
CA GLY A 96 -24.35 4.92 12.32
C GLY A 96 -24.85 6.00 13.31
N ARG A 97 -24.37 5.97 14.58
CA ARG A 97 -24.76 6.88 15.66
C ARG A 97 -23.57 7.47 16.39
N PHE A 98 -23.79 8.57 17.10
CA PHE A 98 -22.75 9.11 17.96
C PHE A 98 -22.38 8.13 19.09
N PRO A 99 -21.11 8.02 19.47
CA PRO A 99 -20.62 6.97 20.40
C PRO A 99 -21.36 6.88 21.72
N PHE A 100 -21.71 8.04 22.32
CA PHE A 100 -22.40 8.07 23.61
C PHE A 100 -23.85 7.55 23.53
N GLU A 101 -24.43 7.64 22.35
CA GLU A 101 -25.78 7.12 22.11
C GLU A 101 -25.82 5.58 22.03
N VAL A 102 -24.66 4.96 21.91
CA VAL A 102 -24.51 3.50 21.79
C VAL A 102 -23.66 2.92 22.93
N GLY A 103 -23.54 3.65 24.05
CA GLY A 103 -22.88 3.19 25.28
C GLY A 103 -21.39 3.36 25.35
N VAL A 104 -20.73 3.92 24.32
CA VAL A 104 -19.25 4.04 24.24
C VAL A 104 -18.82 5.43 24.66
N SER A 105 -18.22 5.56 25.86
CA SER A 105 -17.75 6.82 26.41
C SER A 105 -16.25 6.84 26.75
N HIS A 106 -15.54 5.76 26.48
CA HIS A 106 -14.12 5.60 26.77
C HIS A 106 -13.49 4.58 25.83
N THR A 107 -12.18 4.54 25.79
CA THR A 107 -11.41 3.53 25.04
C THR A 107 -10.96 2.34 25.89
N LEU A 108 -11.31 2.31 27.16
CA LEU A 108 -10.88 1.33 28.16
C LEU A 108 -11.98 1.13 29.23
N MET A 109 -11.73 0.21 30.14
CA MET A 109 -12.50 -0.01 31.38
C MET A 109 -13.92 -0.51 31.12
N GLN A 110 -14.12 -1.31 30.11
CA GLN A 110 -15.40 -1.85 29.65
C GLN A 110 -16.39 -0.78 29.15
N ARG A 111 -15.97 0.48 29.06
CA ARG A 111 -16.75 1.59 28.53
C ARG A 111 -16.51 1.82 27.02
N GLU A 112 -15.66 0.99 26.40
CA GLU A 112 -15.46 0.81 24.96
C GLU A 112 -16.49 -0.14 24.32
N ARG A 113 -17.31 -0.83 25.11
CA ARG A 113 -18.25 -1.84 24.66
C ARG A 113 -19.42 -1.22 23.90
N LEU A 114 -19.71 -1.72 22.72
CA LEU A 114 -20.89 -1.33 21.94
C LEU A 114 -22.14 -1.97 22.54
N ALA A 115 -23.12 -1.16 22.94
CA ALA A 115 -24.33 -1.66 23.60
C ALA A 115 -24.99 -2.81 22.80
N PRO A 116 -25.35 -3.94 23.45
CA PRO A 116 -25.84 -5.14 22.77
C PRO A 116 -27.11 -4.93 21.93
N LYS A 117 -27.98 -4.03 22.34
CA LYS A 117 -29.23 -3.71 21.62
C LYS A 117 -29.03 -2.97 20.31
N VAL A 118 -27.82 -2.46 20.05
CA VAL A 118 -27.50 -1.78 18.79
C VAL A 118 -27.32 -2.80 17.68
N VAL A 119 -28.04 -2.68 16.60
CA VAL A 119 -27.82 -3.49 15.39
C VAL A 119 -26.71 -2.83 14.58
N THR A 120 -25.69 -3.59 14.23
CA THR A 120 -24.55 -3.09 13.44
C THR A 120 -24.81 -3.22 11.94
N PHE A 121 -24.18 -2.38 11.11
CA PHE A 121 -24.36 -2.50 9.67
C PHE A 121 -23.86 -3.84 9.09
N PRO A 122 -22.78 -4.50 9.59
CA PRO A 122 -22.44 -5.84 9.12
C PRO A 122 -23.56 -6.86 9.34
N GLN A 123 -24.36 -6.75 10.43
CA GLN A 123 -25.55 -7.59 10.61
C GLN A 123 -26.63 -7.32 9.55
N ALA A 124 -26.79 -6.07 9.11
CA ALA A 124 -27.69 -5.74 8.01
C ALA A 124 -27.16 -6.29 6.67
N LEU A 125 -25.85 -6.16 6.41
CA LEU A 125 -25.21 -6.72 5.22
C LEU A 125 -25.31 -8.26 5.15
N GLN A 126 -25.11 -8.96 6.26
CA GLN A 126 -25.31 -10.42 6.33
C GLN A 126 -26.74 -10.81 5.92
N LYS A 127 -27.74 -10.10 6.45
CA LYS A 127 -29.15 -10.34 6.07
C LYS A 127 -29.42 -10.10 4.59
N ALA A 128 -28.68 -9.17 3.98
CA ALA A 128 -28.72 -8.91 2.55
C ALA A 128 -27.87 -9.89 1.72
N GLY A 129 -27.28 -10.93 2.34
CA GLY A 129 -26.49 -11.98 1.65
C GLY A 129 -25.03 -11.65 1.40
N TYR A 130 -24.46 -10.63 2.08
CA TYR A 130 -23.03 -10.40 2.06
C TYR A 130 -22.28 -11.41 2.95
N LYS A 131 -21.12 -11.85 2.50
CA LYS A 131 -20.12 -12.47 3.37
C LYS A 131 -19.30 -11.37 4.05
N THR A 132 -19.05 -11.51 5.34
CA THR A 132 -18.47 -10.43 6.14
C THR A 132 -17.24 -10.89 6.90
N ALA A 133 -16.17 -10.07 6.90
CA ALA A 133 -14.95 -10.41 7.61
C ALA A 133 -14.32 -9.20 8.31
N LEU A 134 -13.64 -9.48 9.44
CA LEU A 134 -12.84 -8.53 10.21
C LEU A 134 -11.42 -9.06 10.40
N PHE A 135 -10.43 -8.23 10.03
CA PHE A 135 -9.01 -8.53 10.21
C PHE A 135 -8.33 -7.41 10.99
N GLY A 136 -7.97 -7.68 12.24
CA GLY A 136 -7.25 -6.75 13.10
C GLY A 136 -8.00 -6.26 14.34
N LYS A 137 -8.09 -4.96 14.53
CA LYS A 137 -8.62 -4.32 15.73
C LYS A 137 -10.14 -4.23 15.73
N TRP A 138 -10.78 -4.82 16.75
CA TRP A 138 -12.22 -4.64 17.03
C TRP A 138 -12.50 -3.47 17.97
N HIS A 139 -12.03 -3.56 19.21
CA HIS A 139 -12.10 -2.52 20.24
C HIS A 139 -13.52 -2.09 20.66
N LEU A 140 -14.50 -3.00 20.60
CA LEU A 140 -15.91 -2.75 20.96
C LEU A 140 -16.46 -3.82 21.94
N GLY A 141 -15.57 -4.47 22.69
CA GLY A 141 -15.85 -5.55 23.63
C GLY A 141 -15.35 -6.91 23.17
N ASP A 142 -14.81 -7.70 24.08
CA ASP A 142 -14.02 -8.90 23.81
C ASP A 142 -14.67 -10.19 24.33
N ASP A 143 -15.99 -10.19 24.62
CA ASP A 143 -16.70 -11.37 25.15
C ASP A 143 -18.17 -11.44 24.72
N GLY A 144 -18.71 -12.66 24.72
CA GLY A 144 -20.13 -12.94 24.53
C GLY A 144 -20.73 -12.19 23.33
N GLU A 145 -21.81 -11.48 23.58
CA GLU A 145 -22.53 -10.72 22.55
C GLU A 145 -21.79 -9.51 22.00
N TYR A 146 -20.64 -9.14 22.58
CA TYR A 146 -19.79 -8.05 22.09
C TYR A 146 -18.79 -8.51 21.03
N LEU A 147 -18.48 -9.80 20.92
CA LEU A 147 -17.54 -10.33 19.94
C LEU A 147 -18.02 -10.06 18.50
N PRO A 148 -17.11 -9.76 17.57
CA PRO A 148 -17.47 -9.45 16.18
C PRO A 148 -18.32 -10.53 15.51
N GLN A 149 -18.09 -11.82 15.82
CA GLN A 149 -18.89 -12.95 15.31
C GLN A 149 -20.38 -12.79 15.64
N ASN A 150 -20.70 -12.22 16.82
CA ASN A 150 -22.07 -11.95 17.24
C ASN A 150 -22.56 -10.55 16.80
N ARG A 151 -21.71 -9.81 16.10
CA ARG A 151 -21.96 -8.45 15.61
C ARG A 151 -21.91 -8.35 14.09
N GLY A 152 -22.10 -9.49 13.39
CA GLY A 152 -22.28 -9.52 11.94
C GLY A 152 -21.02 -9.80 11.15
N PHE A 153 -20.04 -10.52 11.69
CA PHE A 153 -18.85 -10.96 10.95
C PHE A 153 -18.77 -12.49 10.92
N ASP A 154 -18.72 -13.06 9.71
CA ASP A 154 -18.60 -14.51 9.47
C ASP A 154 -17.17 -15.02 9.72
N GLU A 155 -16.18 -14.18 9.40
CA GLU A 155 -14.76 -14.47 9.56
C GLU A 155 -14.09 -13.39 10.42
N VAL A 156 -13.30 -13.78 11.42
CA VAL A 156 -12.66 -12.87 12.35
C VAL A 156 -11.24 -13.30 12.68
N LEU A 157 -10.28 -12.42 12.48
CA LEU A 157 -8.93 -12.52 13.01
C LEU A 157 -8.63 -11.24 13.80
N MET A 158 -8.61 -11.29 15.13
CA MET A 158 -8.49 -10.09 15.96
C MET A 158 -7.51 -10.22 17.12
N HIS A 159 -6.94 -9.09 17.53
CA HIS A 159 -6.31 -8.93 18.84
C HIS A 159 -7.30 -8.39 19.86
N GLY A 160 -6.98 -8.50 21.16
CA GLY A 160 -7.81 -7.98 22.23
C GLY A 160 -7.59 -6.50 22.54
N ALA A 161 -8.41 -5.95 23.40
CA ALA A 161 -8.33 -4.58 23.89
C ALA A 161 -8.25 -3.50 22.78
N GLY A 162 -7.65 -2.35 23.09
CA GLY A 162 -7.45 -1.22 22.18
C GLY A 162 -6.15 -1.27 21.37
N GLY A 163 -5.30 -2.25 21.59
CA GLY A 163 -4.02 -2.43 20.90
C GLY A 163 -3.26 -3.66 21.36
N ILE A 164 -2.43 -4.20 20.47
CA ILE A 164 -1.57 -5.34 20.78
C ILE A 164 -0.64 -5.00 21.95
N GLY A 165 -0.54 -5.91 22.93
CA GLY A 165 0.26 -5.75 24.13
C GLY A 165 -0.41 -5.00 25.27
N GLN A 166 -1.63 -4.52 25.09
CA GLN A 166 -2.41 -3.91 26.16
C GLN A 166 -2.99 -4.97 27.12
N TYR A 167 -2.13 -5.86 27.63
CA TYR A 167 -2.49 -6.95 28.54
C TYR A 167 -3.32 -6.47 29.74
N SER A 168 -2.90 -5.35 30.38
CA SER A 168 -3.64 -4.78 31.52
C SER A 168 -5.07 -4.31 31.19
N PHE A 169 -5.47 -4.34 29.92
CA PHE A 169 -6.77 -3.91 29.43
C PHE A 169 -7.48 -4.98 28.60
N GLY A 170 -6.92 -6.19 28.49
CA GLY A 170 -7.63 -7.33 27.92
C GLY A 170 -7.00 -7.98 26.69
N ASP A 171 -5.85 -7.50 26.19
CA ASP A 171 -5.13 -8.24 25.15
C ASP A 171 -4.46 -9.50 25.69
N PHE A 172 -4.10 -10.44 24.82
CA PHE A 172 -3.51 -11.72 25.21
C PHE A 172 -2.20 -11.57 25.99
N GLU A 173 -2.00 -12.45 26.99
CA GLU A 173 -0.78 -12.47 27.82
C GLU A 173 0.49 -12.65 26.97
N ALA A 174 0.42 -13.49 25.94
CA ALA A 174 1.54 -13.73 25.04
C ALA A 174 1.99 -12.47 24.27
N ASN A 175 1.13 -11.45 24.19
CA ASN A 175 1.41 -10.16 23.57
C ASN A 175 1.87 -9.10 24.59
N ALA A 176 2.04 -9.45 25.86
CA ALA A 176 2.29 -8.50 26.95
C ALA A 176 3.53 -7.62 26.75
N ASP A 177 4.56 -8.15 26.08
CA ASP A 177 5.77 -7.40 25.71
C ASP A 177 5.56 -6.44 24.53
N ASN A 178 4.33 -6.33 24.05
CA ASN A 178 3.91 -5.43 22.97
C ASN A 178 4.64 -5.67 21.65
N LYS A 179 4.86 -6.91 21.32
CA LYS A 179 5.52 -7.32 20.07
C LYS A 179 4.53 -7.22 18.92
N TYR A 180 4.84 -6.42 17.92
CA TYR A 180 4.10 -6.37 16.65
C TYR A 180 4.46 -7.54 15.71
N PHE A 181 5.26 -8.48 16.20
CA PHE A 181 5.70 -9.68 15.49
C PHE A 181 5.26 -10.94 16.23
N ASP A 182 4.92 -11.96 15.46
CA ASP A 182 4.66 -13.32 15.94
C ASP A 182 3.56 -13.34 17.03
N ASN A 183 2.47 -12.66 16.77
CA ASN A 183 1.41 -12.40 17.74
C ASN A 183 0.47 -13.59 17.94
N VAL A 184 -0.21 -13.55 19.08
CA VAL A 184 -1.38 -14.39 19.39
C VAL A 184 -2.65 -13.59 19.06
N PHE A 185 -3.56 -14.20 18.30
CA PHE A 185 -4.85 -13.61 17.90
C PHE A 185 -6.00 -14.56 18.20
N LEU A 186 -7.21 -14.03 18.24
CA LEU A 186 -8.44 -14.82 18.16
C LEU A 186 -8.81 -14.96 16.67
N HIS A 187 -8.79 -16.18 16.15
CA HIS A 187 -9.30 -16.56 14.86
C HIS A 187 -10.63 -17.30 15.04
N ASN A 188 -11.70 -16.63 14.73
CA ASN A 188 -13.06 -17.08 15.04
C ASN A 188 -13.18 -17.46 16.53
N ASP A 189 -13.31 -18.74 16.84
CA ASP A 189 -13.42 -19.23 18.22
C ASP A 189 -12.12 -19.84 18.80
N THR A 190 -11.04 -19.79 18.04
CA THR A 190 -9.76 -20.42 18.41
C THR A 190 -8.67 -19.37 18.59
N VAL A 191 -7.97 -19.42 19.70
CA VAL A 191 -6.75 -18.64 19.90
C VAL A 191 -5.63 -19.29 19.13
N VAL A 192 -4.90 -18.52 18.32
CA VAL A 192 -3.87 -19.01 17.40
C VAL A 192 -2.59 -18.17 17.50
N LYS A 193 -1.44 -18.77 17.15
CA LYS A 193 -0.16 -18.06 16.95
C LYS A 193 0.04 -17.79 15.48
N THR A 194 0.49 -16.58 15.18
CA THR A 194 0.83 -16.17 13.83
C THR A 194 2.32 -15.84 13.71
N LYS A 195 2.84 -15.79 12.49
CA LYS A 195 4.22 -15.40 12.19
C LYS A 195 4.27 -14.12 11.37
N GLY A 196 5.27 -13.27 11.68
CA GLY A 196 5.56 -12.06 10.95
C GLY A 196 4.97 -10.81 11.59
N PHE A 197 5.05 -9.70 10.88
CA PHE A 197 4.56 -8.39 11.33
C PHE A 197 3.04 -8.32 11.22
N CYS A 198 2.37 -7.86 12.28
CA CYS A 198 0.91 -7.97 12.41
C CYS A 198 0.13 -7.35 11.23
N THR A 199 0.57 -6.20 10.70
CA THR A 199 -0.07 -5.56 9.54
C THR A 199 -0.03 -6.47 8.32
N ASP A 200 1.13 -7.10 8.04
CA ASP A 200 1.29 -8.05 6.94
C ASP A 200 0.39 -9.28 7.14
N VAL A 201 0.26 -9.75 8.40
CA VAL A 201 -0.63 -10.88 8.75
C VAL A 201 -2.09 -10.55 8.46
N PHE A 202 -2.57 -9.35 8.84
CA PHE A 202 -3.95 -8.94 8.61
C PHE A 202 -4.27 -8.80 7.12
N PHE A 203 -3.38 -8.17 6.35
CA PHE A 203 -3.57 -8.07 4.90
C PHE A 203 -3.53 -9.43 4.21
N LYS A 204 -2.60 -10.32 4.58
CA LYS A 204 -2.53 -11.68 4.02
C LYS A 204 -3.79 -12.48 4.33
N ALA A 205 -4.30 -12.41 5.57
CA ALA A 205 -5.53 -13.05 5.96
C ALA A 205 -6.73 -12.52 5.16
N ALA A 206 -6.82 -11.19 5.02
CA ALA A 206 -7.86 -10.54 4.23
C ALA A 206 -7.81 -10.96 2.75
N LEU A 207 -6.63 -10.94 2.14
CA LEU A 207 -6.43 -11.37 0.74
C LEU A 207 -6.78 -12.84 0.52
N SER A 208 -6.35 -13.72 1.43
CA SER A 208 -6.71 -15.14 1.40
C SER A 208 -8.23 -15.32 1.43
N TRP A 209 -8.89 -14.65 2.37
CA TRP A 209 -10.33 -14.73 2.49
C TRP A 209 -11.07 -14.13 1.28
N MET A 210 -10.69 -12.93 0.83
CA MET A 210 -11.28 -12.28 -0.36
C MET A 210 -11.10 -13.14 -1.61
N ARG A 211 -9.96 -13.79 -1.78
CA ARG A 211 -9.73 -14.71 -2.90
C ARG A 211 -10.69 -15.89 -2.88
N LYS A 212 -10.97 -16.44 -1.70
CA LYS A 212 -11.97 -17.50 -1.53
C LYS A 212 -13.37 -17.00 -1.86
N GLN A 213 -13.76 -15.80 -1.39
CA GLN A 213 -15.07 -15.23 -1.71
C GLN A 213 -15.23 -14.93 -3.20
N SER A 214 -14.16 -14.49 -3.88
CA SER A 214 -14.21 -14.16 -5.32
C SER A 214 -14.54 -15.36 -6.24
N SER A 215 -14.58 -16.58 -5.72
CA SER A 215 -15.04 -17.77 -6.43
C SER A 215 -16.54 -18.05 -6.25
N THR A 216 -17.25 -17.20 -5.51
CA THR A 216 -18.70 -17.26 -5.32
C THR A 216 -19.37 -16.05 -5.95
N ASP A 217 -20.70 -16.11 -6.15
CA ASP A 217 -21.49 -14.97 -6.65
C ASP A 217 -21.92 -14.03 -5.51
N ASP A 218 -21.65 -14.39 -4.26
CA ASP A 218 -22.01 -13.58 -3.10
C ASP A 218 -21.08 -12.37 -2.97
N PRO A 219 -21.59 -11.14 -2.82
CA PRO A 219 -20.78 -9.99 -2.53
C PRO A 219 -20.19 -10.10 -1.11
N PHE A 220 -19.06 -9.44 -0.88
CA PHE A 220 -18.42 -9.45 0.42
C PHE A 220 -18.16 -8.06 1.01
N PHE A 221 -18.09 -8.00 2.33
CA PHE A 221 -17.59 -6.88 3.11
C PHE A 221 -16.35 -7.30 3.89
N ALA A 222 -15.20 -6.70 3.57
CA ALA A 222 -13.93 -6.92 4.28
C ALA A 222 -13.55 -5.66 5.09
N TYR A 223 -13.50 -5.80 6.42
CA TYR A 223 -13.04 -4.76 7.33
C TYR A 223 -11.60 -5.04 7.73
N ILE A 224 -10.63 -4.39 7.06
CA ILE A 224 -9.20 -4.45 7.38
C ILE A 224 -8.91 -3.33 8.37
N SER A 225 -9.02 -3.67 9.63
CA SER A 225 -8.99 -2.74 10.75
C SER A 225 -7.65 -2.83 11.46
N LEU A 226 -6.71 -2.00 11.05
CA LEU A 226 -5.34 -2.06 11.53
C LEU A 226 -5.23 -1.51 12.96
N ASN A 227 -4.19 -1.94 13.68
CA ASN A 227 -3.72 -1.27 14.89
C ASN A 227 -2.45 -0.45 14.65
N ALA A 228 -1.84 -0.50 13.47
CA ALA A 228 -0.77 0.38 13.04
C ALA A 228 -1.34 1.72 12.51
N PRO A 229 -0.64 2.85 12.75
CA PRO A 229 0.61 3.06 13.48
C PRO A 229 0.43 3.40 14.98
N HIS A 230 -0.57 2.84 15.70
CA HIS A 230 -0.74 3.02 17.15
C HIS A 230 0.50 2.52 17.92
N GLY A 231 0.81 3.14 19.05
CA GLY A 231 1.92 2.70 19.89
C GLY A 231 1.67 1.34 20.60
N PRO A 232 2.77 0.63 20.96
CA PRO A 232 4.15 1.06 20.86
C PRO A 232 4.66 1.07 19.42
N LEU A 233 5.63 1.95 19.14
CA LEU A 233 6.11 2.17 17.81
C LEU A 233 7.16 1.12 17.46
N ILE A 234 6.75 0.09 16.71
CA ILE A 234 7.58 -1.02 16.26
C ILE A 234 7.30 -1.25 14.78
N ALA A 235 8.34 -1.28 13.96
CA ALA A 235 8.24 -1.57 12.53
C ALA A 235 9.38 -2.51 12.09
N PRO A 236 9.22 -3.27 10.99
CA PRO A 236 10.30 -4.04 10.41
C PRO A 236 11.50 -3.15 10.07
N ASP A 237 12.71 -3.66 10.28
CA ASP A 237 13.95 -2.88 10.10
C ASP A 237 14.11 -2.29 8.70
N LYS A 238 13.60 -2.98 7.67
CA LYS A 238 13.66 -2.48 6.28
C LYS A 238 12.96 -1.13 6.11
N TYR A 239 11.86 -0.89 6.83
CA TYR A 239 11.12 0.39 6.78
C TYR A 239 11.74 1.45 7.68
N LYS A 240 12.35 1.09 8.83
CA LYS A 240 13.00 2.05 9.73
C LYS A 240 14.33 2.57 9.22
N LYS A 241 15.05 1.71 8.48
CA LYS A 241 16.45 1.96 8.11
C LYS A 241 16.68 3.32 7.45
N ARG A 242 15.85 3.68 6.49
CA ARG A 242 15.95 4.96 5.78
C ARG A 242 15.90 6.17 6.75
N PHE A 243 14.92 6.16 7.64
CA PHE A 243 14.75 7.25 8.60
C PHE A 243 15.88 7.34 9.63
N LEU A 244 16.39 6.19 10.09
CA LEU A 244 17.54 6.15 11.00
C LEU A 244 18.81 6.66 10.32
N ASP A 245 19.03 6.32 9.05
CA ASP A 245 20.16 6.82 8.25
C ASP A 245 20.06 8.34 8.03
N GLU A 246 18.87 8.88 7.89
CA GLU A 246 18.59 10.32 7.81
C GLU A 246 18.66 11.04 9.17
N GLY A 247 18.94 10.31 10.23
CA GLY A 247 19.16 10.82 11.59
C GLY A 247 17.89 11.02 12.40
N TYR A 248 16.75 10.48 12.00
CA TYR A 248 15.55 10.47 12.85
C TYR A 248 15.71 9.55 14.06
N SER A 249 14.99 9.84 15.15
CA SER A 249 14.97 9.03 16.35
C SER A 249 14.25 7.70 16.09
N GLU A 250 14.61 6.64 16.85
CA GLU A 250 13.97 5.32 16.75
C GLU A 250 12.43 5.38 16.81
N PRO A 251 11.77 6.13 17.72
CA PRO A 251 10.32 6.23 17.71
C PRO A 251 9.75 6.88 16.44
N THR A 252 10.42 7.89 15.88
CA THR A 252 10.01 8.52 14.62
C THR A 252 10.18 7.56 13.45
N ALA A 253 11.34 6.92 13.36
CA ALA A 253 11.64 5.92 12.33
C ALA A 253 10.67 4.74 12.36
N ALA A 254 10.35 4.25 13.57
CA ALA A 254 9.39 3.16 13.74
C ALA A 254 7.99 3.57 13.29
N ARG A 255 7.48 4.72 13.73
CA ARG A 255 6.14 5.19 13.32
C ARG A 255 6.03 5.37 11.81
N TYR A 256 6.99 6.05 11.20
CA TYR A 256 6.98 6.27 9.76
C TYR A 256 7.19 4.96 8.99
N GLY A 257 8.01 4.06 9.52
CA GLY A 257 8.15 2.71 8.98
C GLY A 257 6.87 1.87 9.05
N MET A 258 6.05 2.04 10.09
CA MET A 258 4.73 1.40 10.15
C MET A 258 3.79 1.92 9.05
N ILE A 259 3.83 3.23 8.78
CA ILE A 259 2.99 3.85 7.73
C ILE A 259 3.43 3.41 6.34
N GLU A 260 4.74 3.36 6.06
CA GLU A 260 5.24 2.86 4.77
C GLU A 260 5.00 1.36 4.57
N ASN A 261 4.94 0.57 5.65
CA ASN A 261 4.49 -0.82 5.58
C ASN A 261 2.99 -0.93 5.26
N ILE A 262 2.14 -0.04 5.79
CA ILE A 262 0.72 0.02 5.40
C ILE A 262 0.61 0.32 3.91
N ASP A 263 1.38 1.28 3.40
CA ASP A 263 1.39 1.65 1.99
C ASP A 263 1.75 0.47 1.07
N ASP A 264 2.83 -0.27 1.38
CA ASP A 264 3.22 -1.47 0.63
C ASP A 264 2.09 -2.53 0.62
N ASN A 265 1.41 -2.74 1.75
CA ASN A 265 0.28 -3.67 1.84
C ASN A 265 -0.96 -3.18 1.06
N MET A 266 -1.20 -1.86 1.01
CA MET A 266 -2.24 -1.29 0.14
C MET A 266 -1.91 -1.53 -1.33
N GLY A 267 -0.65 -1.35 -1.74
CA GLY A 267 -0.18 -1.68 -3.09
C GLY A 267 -0.39 -3.15 -3.45
N LEU A 268 0.00 -4.06 -2.55
CA LEU A 268 -0.22 -5.49 -2.71
C LEU A 268 -1.72 -5.80 -2.90
N MET A 269 -2.59 -5.24 -2.03
CA MET A 269 -4.02 -5.47 -2.11
C MET A 269 -4.62 -4.99 -3.43
N MET A 270 -4.33 -3.76 -3.84
CA MET A 270 -4.83 -3.20 -5.10
C MET A 270 -4.34 -3.99 -6.31
N GLY A 271 -3.07 -4.43 -6.31
CA GLY A 271 -2.52 -5.30 -7.35
C GLY A 271 -3.26 -6.63 -7.44
N LYS A 272 -3.53 -7.28 -6.30
CA LYS A 272 -4.28 -8.56 -6.29
C LYS A 272 -5.74 -8.40 -6.71
N LEU A 273 -6.41 -7.31 -6.33
CA LEU A 273 -7.77 -7.03 -6.81
C LEU A 273 -7.80 -6.83 -8.34
N ALA A 274 -6.77 -6.19 -8.90
CA ALA A 274 -6.62 -6.05 -10.35
C ALA A 274 -6.38 -7.41 -11.03
N ASP A 275 -5.44 -8.22 -10.52
CA ASP A 275 -5.15 -9.56 -11.02
C ASP A 275 -6.39 -10.47 -11.04
N TRP A 276 -7.23 -10.35 -10.01
CA TRP A 276 -8.47 -11.11 -9.88
C TRP A 276 -9.66 -10.51 -10.63
N LYS A 277 -9.49 -9.35 -11.29
CA LYS A 277 -10.53 -8.60 -12.01
C LYS A 277 -11.71 -8.20 -11.11
N LEU A 278 -11.41 -7.83 -9.89
CA LEU A 278 -12.42 -7.43 -8.90
C LEU A 278 -12.61 -5.91 -8.82
N LEU A 279 -11.70 -5.08 -9.36
CA LEU A 279 -11.74 -3.62 -9.17
C LEU A 279 -13.01 -2.97 -9.69
N GLU A 280 -13.59 -3.47 -10.79
CA GLU A 280 -14.82 -2.92 -11.38
C GLU A 280 -16.07 -3.19 -10.52
N ASN A 281 -16.01 -4.24 -9.68
CA ASN A 281 -17.12 -4.60 -8.78
C ASN A 281 -16.70 -4.47 -7.30
N THR A 282 -15.78 -3.58 -6.96
CA THR A 282 -15.33 -3.41 -5.58
C THR A 282 -15.16 -1.96 -5.21
N LEU A 283 -15.87 -1.52 -4.18
CA LEU A 283 -15.66 -0.24 -3.52
C LEU A 283 -14.55 -0.40 -2.49
N VAL A 284 -13.40 0.25 -2.70
CA VAL A 284 -12.27 0.30 -1.77
C VAL A 284 -12.25 1.65 -1.06
N ILE A 285 -12.25 1.63 0.26
CA ILE A 285 -12.21 2.82 1.12
C ILE A 285 -10.96 2.78 1.98
N PHE A 286 -10.13 3.79 1.90
CA PHE A 286 -9.03 4.05 2.83
C PHE A 286 -9.38 5.21 3.74
N MET A 287 -9.34 5.01 5.06
CA MET A 287 -9.55 6.05 6.06
C MET A 287 -8.82 5.74 7.36
N THR A 288 -8.85 6.71 8.29
CA THR A 288 -8.24 6.57 9.62
C THR A 288 -9.27 6.78 10.72
N ASP A 289 -9.00 6.24 11.93
CA ASP A 289 -10.00 6.27 13.01
C ASP A 289 -9.95 7.55 13.87
N ASN A 290 -8.85 8.27 13.88
CA ASN A 290 -8.71 9.59 14.52
C ASN A 290 -7.45 10.30 14.02
N GLY A 291 -7.26 11.55 14.42
CA GLY A 291 -6.05 12.30 14.12
C GLY A 291 -4.77 11.68 14.65
N MET A 292 -3.62 12.17 14.18
CA MET A 292 -2.31 11.63 14.53
C MET A 292 -2.03 11.61 16.03
N ALA A 293 -1.36 10.55 16.51
CA ALA A 293 -0.89 10.48 17.89
C ALA A 293 0.47 11.13 18.09
N MET A 294 1.30 11.22 17.05
CA MET A 294 2.63 11.82 17.11
C MET A 294 2.57 13.34 16.92
N LYS A 295 2.80 14.09 17.99
CA LYS A 295 2.81 15.57 17.96
C LYS A 295 4.10 16.18 17.41
N ALA A 296 5.21 15.47 17.52
CA ALA A 296 6.52 15.95 17.16
C ALA A 296 7.46 14.82 16.74
N ILE A 297 8.36 15.10 15.82
CA ILE A 297 9.39 14.20 15.34
C ILE A 297 10.73 14.50 16.02
N GLY A 298 11.45 13.42 16.37
CA GLY A 298 12.81 13.53 16.92
C GLY A 298 13.86 13.35 15.83
N LYS A 299 14.94 14.15 15.86
CA LYS A 299 16.09 14.02 14.97
C LYS A 299 17.38 14.09 15.78
N LYS A 300 18.40 13.28 15.45
CA LYS A 300 19.71 13.28 16.13
C LYS A 300 20.35 14.67 16.03
N GLY A 301 20.92 15.13 17.14
CA GLY A 301 21.61 16.43 17.18
C GLY A 301 20.70 17.65 17.39
N LEU A 302 19.39 17.49 17.32
CA LEU A 302 18.45 18.55 17.69
C LEU A 302 18.02 18.38 19.15
N LYS A 303 18.20 19.46 19.96
CA LYS A 303 17.71 19.50 21.35
C LYS A 303 16.19 19.59 21.41
N GLU A 304 15.60 20.29 20.43
CA GLU A 304 14.16 20.47 20.30
C GLU A 304 13.60 19.50 19.25
N ARG A 305 12.40 18.98 19.52
CA ARG A 305 11.65 18.17 18.54
C ARG A 305 11.01 19.09 17.52
N LEU A 306 11.07 18.70 16.25
CA LEU A 306 10.30 19.36 15.19
C LEU A 306 8.83 18.99 15.35
N MET A 307 7.93 19.94 15.04
CA MET A 307 6.51 19.62 14.97
C MET A 307 6.26 18.59 13.83
N ALA A 308 5.42 17.61 14.10
CA ALA A 308 4.99 16.69 13.06
C ALA A 308 4.08 17.44 12.06
N HIS A 309 4.22 17.10 10.77
CA HIS A 309 3.34 17.64 9.75
C HIS A 309 1.89 17.20 10.02
N ASN A 310 0.95 18.12 10.06
CA ASN A 310 -0.48 17.85 10.31
C ASN A 310 -1.38 18.55 9.28
N ALA A 311 -0.92 18.71 8.04
CA ALA A 311 -1.65 19.33 6.94
C ALA A 311 -2.24 20.73 7.29
N GLY A 312 -1.58 21.47 8.18
CA GLY A 312 -2.03 22.80 8.67
C GLY A 312 -3.18 22.77 9.67
N LEU A 313 -3.62 21.58 10.12
CA LEU A 313 -4.74 21.42 11.07
C LEU A 313 -4.26 21.58 12.52
N ARG A 314 -5.07 22.26 13.35
CA ARG A 314 -4.86 22.36 14.79
C ARG A 314 -5.27 21.07 15.50
N GLY A 315 -4.56 20.72 16.57
CA GLY A 315 -4.87 19.57 17.40
C GLY A 315 -4.29 18.24 16.89
N HIS A 316 -4.69 17.16 17.52
CA HIS A 316 -4.19 15.79 17.31
C HIS A 316 -5.14 14.82 18.02
N LYS A 317 -4.86 13.50 17.96
CA LYS A 317 -5.59 12.48 18.75
C LYS A 317 -5.92 13.00 20.15
N ASP A 318 -7.09 12.67 20.65
CA ASP A 318 -7.57 13.04 22.00
C ASP A 318 -8.00 14.52 22.16
N THR A 319 -8.00 15.29 21.04
CA THR A 319 -8.52 16.67 21.02
C THR A 319 -9.67 16.80 20.01
N ASN A 320 -10.56 17.77 20.24
CA ASN A 320 -11.72 17.99 19.37
C ASN A 320 -11.52 19.11 18.33
N TRP A 321 -10.27 19.41 18.00
CA TRP A 321 -9.88 20.28 16.88
C TRP A 321 -9.91 19.50 15.55
N GLU A 322 -9.84 20.23 14.43
CA GLU A 322 -9.80 19.61 13.09
C GLU A 322 -8.70 18.52 12.99
N GLY A 323 -7.51 18.75 13.54
CA GLY A 323 -6.41 17.77 13.51
C GLY A 323 -6.64 16.53 14.38
N GLY A 324 -7.67 16.51 15.23
CA GLY A 324 -8.05 15.34 16.02
C GLY A 324 -9.22 14.56 15.42
N THR A 325 -10.07 15.22 14.63
CA THR A 325 -11.33 14.64 14.16
C THR A 325 -11.51 14.62 12.64
N ARG A 326 -10.76 15.43 11.88
CA ARG A 326 -10.75 15.38 10.42
C ARG A 326 -9.70 14.41 9.92
N VAL A 327 -10.09 13.46 9.09
CA VAL A 327 -9.24 12.36 8.64
C VAL A 327 -9.27 12.19 7.11
N PRO A 328 -8.23 11.55 6.52
CA PRO A 328 -8.30 11.11 5.15
C PRO A 328 -9.49 10.16 4.95
N SER A 329 -10.19 10.31 3.83
CA SER A 329 -11.27 9.39 3.42
C SER A 329 -11.29 9.34 1.89
N PHE A 330 -10.67 8.28 1.32
CA PHE A 330 -10.46 8.09 -0.11
C PHE A 330 -11.28 6.89 -0.57
N TRP A 331 -12.20 7.10 -1.50
CA TRP A 331 -13.17 6.13 -2.00
C TRP A 331 -12.88 5.83 -3.46
N PHE A 332 -12.46 4.63 -3.76
CA PHE A 332 -12.12 4.19 -5.11
C PHE A 332 -13.06 3.06 -5.56
N TRP A 333 -13.68 3.24 -6.71
CA TRP A 333 -14.45 2.21 -7.38
C TRP A 333 -14.28 2.41 -8.88
N GLN A 334 -13.50 1.53 -9.49
CA GLN A 334 -13.08 1.67 -10.88
C GLN A 334 -14.25 1.75 -11.85
N GLY A 335 -14.31 2.82 -12.65
CA GLY A 335 -15.34 3.02 -13.66
C GLY A 335 -16.73 3.43 -13.11
N VAL A 336 -16.89 3.56 -11.78
CA VAL A 336 -18.16 3.90 -11.13
C VAL A 336 -18.08 5.24 -10.42
N LEU A 337 -17.07 5.48 -9.60
CA LEU A 337 -16.90 6.78 -8.96
C LEU A 337 -16.02 7.70 -9.81
N SER A 338 -16.28 9.01 -9.71
CA SER A 338 -15.47 10.02 -10.38
C SER A 338 -14.02 10.01 -9.86
N GLU A 339 -13.07 9.91 -10.77
CA GLU A 339 -11.65 9.85 -10.42
C GLU A 339 -11.08 11.25 -10.09
N GLY A 340 -10.30 11.33 -9.02
CA GLY A 340 -9.54 12.51 -8.63
C GLY A 340 -10.38 13.70 -8.18
N VAL A 341 -11.60 13.49 -7.69
CA VAL A 341 -12.57 14.54 -7.35
C VAL A 341 -12.69 14.72 -5.83
N ASP A 342 -12.73 15.96 -5.40
CA ASP A 342 -12.97 16.35 -4.00
C ASP A 342 -14.44 16.57 -3.71
N VAL A 343 -14.95 15.98 -2.63
CA VAL A 343 -16.25 16.20 -2.03
C VAL A 343 -16.06 17.06 -0.77
N PRO A 344 -16.33 18.36 -0.83
CA PRO A 344 -16.07 19.26 0.30
C PRO A 344 -17.22 19.28 1.34
N ALA A 345 -18.31 18.57 1.11
CA ALA A 345 -19.44 18.51 2.01
C ALA A 345 -19.04 17.93 3.38
N LEU A 346 -19.65 18.45 4.46
CA LEU A 346 -19.46 17.97 5.83
C LEU A 346 -20.07 16.56 5.98
N THR A 347 -19.21 15.56 6.01
CA THR A 347 -19.54 14.14 6.16
C THR A 347 -18.91 13.54 7.41
N ALA A 348 -19.36 12.38 7.86
CA ALA A 348 -18.87 11.81 9.10
C ALA A 348 -18.96 10.27 9.11
N HIS A 349 -18.22 9.66 10.03
CA HIS A 349 -18.21 8.23 10.29
C HIS A 349 -19.59 7.60 10.53
N ILE A 350 -20.57 8.37 11.07
CA ILE A 350 -21.95 7.91 11.27
C ILE A 350 -22.71 7.69 9.95
N ASP A 351 -22.21 8.27 8.83
CA ASP A 351 -22.86 8.19 7.52
C ASP A 351 -22.59 6.84 6.82
N LEU A 352 -21.55 6.13 7.25
CA LEU A 352 -21.15 4.87 6.61
C LEU A 352 -22.22 3.79 6.71
N TYR A 353 -22.90 3.68 7.84
CA TYR A 353 -23.94 2.67 8.04
C TYR A 353 -25.01 2.73 6.95
N ARG A 354 -25.66 3.89 6.81
CA ARG A 354 -26.73 4.10 5.83
C ARG A 354 -26.22 3.96 4.40
N THR A 355 -25.05 4.50 4.13
CA THR A 355 -24.41 4.40 2.82
C THR A 355 -24.19 2.96 2.39
N PHE A 356 -23.63 2.13 3.28
CA PHE A 356 -23.38 0.72 2.96
C PHE A 356 -24.68 -0.08 2.81
N CYS A 357 -25.71 0.20 3.61
CA CYS A 357 -27.02 -0.44 3.44
C CYS A 357 -27.64 -0.08 2.09
N ASP A 358 -27.63 1.20 1.71
CA ASP A 358 -28.21 1.65 0.45
C ASP A 358 -27.46 1.07 -0.77
N ILE A 359 -26.11 1.07 -0.76
CA ILE A 359 -25.30 0.43 -1.82
C ILE A 359 -25.59 -1.07 -1.91
N ALA A 360 -25.75 -1.74 -0.78
CA ALA A 360 -26.00 -3.18 -0.71
C ALA A 360 -27.46 -3.55 -1.01
N GLY A 361 -28.37 -2.60 -1.08
CA GLY A 361 -29.81 -2.87 -1.09
C GLY A 361 -30.26 -3.61 0.19
N ALA A 362 -29.62 -3.30 1.33
CA ALA A 362 -29.89 -3.92 2.61
C ALA A 362 -30.91 -3.12 3.41
N ASP A 363 -31.94 -3.78 3.91
CA ASP A 363 -32.87 -3.16 4.85
C ASP A 363 -32.16 -2.76 6.15
N ILE A 364 -32.41 -1.54 6.61
CA ILE A 364 -31.99 -1.13 7.95
C ILE A 364 -32.95 -1.77 8.95
N PRO A 365 -32.46 -2.67 9.82
CA PRO A 365 -33.38 -3.35 10.76
C PRO A 365 -34.06 -2.36 11.70
N GLU A 366 -35.35 -2.63 12.02
CA GLU A 366 -36.05 -1.88 13.05
C GLU A 366 -35.30 -1.92 14.39
N SER A 367 -35.15 -0.77 14.98
CA SER A 367 -34.42 -0.61 16.25
C SER A 367 -34.89 0.62 16.98
N ASP A 368 -34.87 0.56 18.33
CA ASP A 368 -35.11 1.72 19.19
C ASP A 368 -34.06 2.83 18.99
N LEU A 369 -32.95 2.48 18.36
CA LEU A 369 -31.82 3.35 18.06
C LEU A 369 -31.44 3.26 16.56
N PRO A 370 -32.26 3.78 15.65
CA PRO A 370 -31.97 3.77 14.23
C PRO A 370 -30.74 4.62 13.91
N PRO A 371 -30.00 4.32 12.80
CA PRO A 371 -28.85 5.13 12.39
C PRO A 371 -29.22 6.61 12.21
N ALA A 372 -28.42 7.51 12.78
CA ALA A 372 -28.59 8.97 12.70
C ALA A 372 -27.84 9.58 11.50
N GLY A 373 -26.91 8.84 10.90
CA GLY A 373 -26.17 9.25 9.72
C GLY A 373 -27.02 9.36 8.46
N ARG A 374 -26.45 9.96 7.42
CA ARG A 374 -27.06 10.14 6.09
C ARG A 374 -26.37 9.27 5.07
N SER A 375 -27.07 8.87 4.02
CA SER A 375 -26.46 8.20 2.88
C SER A 375 -25.55 9.15 2.10
N LEU A 376 -24.35 8.72 1.79
CA LEU A 376 -23.42 9.47 0.96
C LEU A 376 -23.65 9.24 -0.55
N LEU A 377 -24.61 8.41 -0.95
CA LEU A 377 -24.93 8.14 -2.36
C LEU A 377 -25.14 9.40 -3.21
N PRO A 378 -25.87 10.43 -2.75
CA PRO A 378 -25.99 11.66 -3.52
C PRO A 378 -24.66 12.32 -3.84
N LEU A 379 -23.74 12.36 -2.86
CA LEU A 379 -22.40 12.92 -3.02
C LEU A 379 -21.44 12.02 -3.82
N MET A 380 -21.68 10.71 -3.83
CA MET A 380 -20.95 9.75 -4.66
C MET A 380 -21.33 9.87 -6.15
N LYS A 381 -22.58 10.24 -6.44
CA LYS A 381 -23.09 10.49 -7.80
C LYS A 381 -22.70 11.88 -8.31
N ASP A 382 -22.87 12.89 -7.47
CA ASP A 382 -22.52 14.27 -7.77
C ASP A 382 -21.78 14.89 -6.57
N PRO A 383 -20.46 15.10 -6.68
CA PRO A 383 -19.64 15.74 -5.63
C PRO A 383 -20.16 17.10 -5.15
N HIS A 384 -20.99 17.75 -5.95
CA HIS A 384 -21.60 19.07 -5.67
C HIS A 384 -23.10 19.00 -5.37
N ALA A 385 -23.65 17.79 -5.16
CA ALA A 385 -25.04 17.63 -4.79
C ALA A 385 -25.40 18.46 -3.55
N THR A 386 -26.64 18.91 -3.48
CA THR A 386 -27.15 19.64 -2.31
C THR A 386 -27.00 18.78 -1.06
N TRP A 387 -26.32 19.32 -0.04
CA TRP A 387 -26.06 18.66 1.22
C TRP A 387 -26.40 19.59 2.37
N ASP A 388 -27.53 19.32 3.03
CA ASP A 388 -28.03 20.15 4.12
C ASP A 388 -27.03 20.20 5.28
N ASP A 389 -26.85 21.37 5.87
CA ASP A 389 -26.04 21.54 7.06
C ASP A 389 -26.60 20.77 8.27
N ARG A 390 -25.74 20.43 9.19
CA ARG A 390 -26.07 19.67 10.41
C ARG A 390 -25.07 19.92 11.52
N SER A 391 -25.46 19.66 12.76
CA SER A 391 -24.55 19.64 13.90
C SER A 391 -23.97 18.22 14.10
N LEU A 392 -22.66 18.09 14.06
CA LEU A 392 -21.92 16.92 14.49
C LEU A 392 -21.37 17.15 15.91
N PHE A 393 -21.61 16.18 16.78
CA PHE A 393 -21.19 16.26 18.17
C PHE A 393 -19.96 15.36 18.41
N SER A 394 -18.98 15.92 19.07
CA SER A 394 -17.78 15.17 19.46
C SER A 394 -17.41 15.46 20.90
N HIS A 395 -16.97 14.42 21.62
CA HIS A 395 -16.54 14.56 22.98
C HIS A 395 -15.47 13.52 23.28
N ARG A 396 -14.41 13.92 23.98
CA ARG A 396 -13.32 13.04 24.38
C ARG A 396 -13.77 11.87 25.24
N GLY A 397 -14.82 12.06 26.08
CA GLY A 397 -15.20 11.12 27.12
C GLY A 397 -14.18 11.01 28.24
N ARG A 398 -13.97 9.79 28.76
CA ARG A 398 -12.89 9.45 29.68
C ARG A 398 -13.00 10.07 31.09
N TRP A 399 -14.19 10.41 31.56
CA TRP A 399 -14.41 10.74 32.96
C TRP A 399 -14.38 9.48 33.83
N GLY A 400 -14.12 9.65 35.15
CA GLY A 400 -14.07 8.57 36.14
C GLY A 400 -12.87 7.63 36.01
N GLY A 401 -12.01 7.80 35.00
CA GLY A 401 -10.72 7.11 34.89
C GLY A 401 -9.65 7.80 35.74
N GLY A 402 -8.74 7.04 36.35
CA GLY A 402 -7.58 7.60 37.05
C GLY A 402 -6.73 8.48 36.10
N GLY A 403 -6.20 9.59 36.55
CA GLY A 403 -5.39 10.51 35.77
C GLY A 403 -6.01 11.91 35.59
N ARG A 404 -5.75 12.56 34.44
CA ARG A 404 -6.13 13.94 34.16
C ARG A 404 -7.61 14.16 33.85
N GLY A 405 -8.46 13.13 33.84
CA GLY A 405 -9.89 13.21 33.54
C GLY A 405 -10.71 13.81 34.69
N LYS A 406 -11.91 14.36 34.37
CA LYS A 406 -12.90 14.78 35.36
C LYS A 406 -13.49 13.53 36.06
N LYS A 407 -13.86 13.68 37.33
CA LYS A 407 -14.36 12.56 38.15
C LYS A 407 -15.72 12.03 37.70
N THR A 408 -16.61 12.91 37.22
CA THR A 408 -17.97 12.53 36.85
C THR A 408 -18.30 13.06 35.46
N ARG A 409 -19.37 12.50 34.85
CA ARG A 409 -19.89 12.95 33.56
C ARG A 409 -20.29 14.42 33.59
N GLU A 410 -20.96 14.85 34.64
CA GLU A 410 -21.47 16.22 34.81
C GLU A 410 -20.30 17.23 34.84
N LEU A 411 -19.23 16.90 35.57
CA LEU A 411 -18.00 17.72 35.61
C LEU A 411 -17.23 17.72 34.27
N ALA A 412 -17.48 16.72 33.44
CA ALA A 412 -16.82 16.58 32.14
C ALA A 412 -17.58 17.23 30.99
N LYS A 413 -18.83 17.69 31.18
CA LYS A 413 -19.73 18.14 30.11
C LYS A 413 -19.03 18.99 29.02
N TYR A 414 -18.24 19.97 29.42
CA TYR A 414 -17.50 20.86 28.52
C TYR A 414 -15.99 20.60 28.52
N TYR A 415 -15.54 19.44 28.96
CA TYR A 415 -14.11 19.08 29.03
C TYR A 415 -13.72 18.22 27.83
N GLY A 416 -13.21 18.86 26.79
CA GLY A 416 -12.89 18.20 25.52
C GLY A 416 -14.17 17.86 24.75
N ALA A 417 -14.98 18.86 24.46
CA ALA A 417 -16.22 18.76 23.70
C ALA A 417 -16.17 19.64 22.44
N SER A 418 -16.92 19.30 21.40
CA SER A 418 -17.11 20.19 20.25
C SER A 418 -18.45 19.94 19.54
N VAL A 419 -18.90 21.01 18.85
CA VAL A 419 -19.98 20.98 17.86
C VAL A 419 -19.42 21.49 16.54
N ARG A 420 -19.67 20.75 15.46
CA ARG A 420 -19.19 21.06 14.11
C ARG A 420 -20.38 21.14 13.14
N THR A 421 -20.49 22.27 12.45
CA THR A 421 -21.39 22.43 11.29
C THR A 421 -20.56 22.65 10.02
N ALA A 422 -21.15 22.74 8.85
CA ALA A 422 -20.41 22.96 7.61
C ALA A 422 -19.47 24.18 7.67
N ARG A 423 -19.91 25.24 8.38
CA ARG A 423 -19.13 26.47 8.51
C ARG A 423 -18.42 26.62 9.86
N TRP A 424 -19.08 26.27 10.97
CA TRP A 424 -18.65 26.64 12.30
C TRP A 424 -18.18 25.44 13.12
N ARG A 425 -17.16 25.68 13.97
CA ARG A 425 -16.79 24.74 15.04
C ARG A 425 -16.68 25.49 16.36
N LEU A 426 -17.40 24.98 17.35
CA LEU A 426 -17.29 25.40 18.76
C LEU A 426 -16.56 24.32 19.52
N VAL A 427 -15.40 24.64 20.14
CA VAL A 427 -14.57 23.72 20.92
C VAL A 427 -14.48 24.17 22.36
N TYR A 428 -14.60 23.22 23.27
CA TYR A 428 -14.32 23.38 24.70
C TYR A 428 -13.05 22.58 25.02
N GLU A 429 -11.99 23.29 25.40
CA GLU A 429 -10.67 22.69 25.68
C GLU A 429 -10.61 21.91 27.00
N MET A 430 -9.60 21.07 27.12
CA MET A 430 -9.35 20.29 28.33
C MET A 430 -8.60 21.02 29.42
N ASP A 431 -7.90 22.10 29.11
CA ASP A 431 -7.11 22.91 30.05
C ASP A 431 -7.91 23.98 30.79
N GLY A 432 -9.18 24.16 30.40
CA GLY A 432 -10.08 25.12 31.02
C GLY A 432 -9.99 26.52 30.41
N GLU A 433 -9.23 26.67 29.32
CA GLU A 433 -9.37 27.87 28.47
C GLU A 433 -10.79 27.91 27.91
N GLY A 434 -11.36 29.13 27.84
CA GLY A 434 -12.73 29.34 27.46
C GLY A 434 -13.12 28.71 26.11
N PRO A 435 -14.41 28.68 25.76
CA PRO A 435 -14.82 28.13 24.48
C PRO A 435 -14.21 28.91 23.31
N TRP A 436 -13.90 28.16 22.23
CA TRP A 436 -13.31 28.68 21.02
C TRP A 436 -14.24 28.48 19.84
N LEU A 437 -14.58 29.52 19.10
CA LEU A 437 -15.40 29.45 17.89
C LEU A 437 -14.53 29.73 16.66
N SER A 438 -14.53 28.83 15.68
CA SER A 438 -13.81 28.96 14.41
C SER A 438 -14.78 28.97 13.21
N ASP A 439 -14.48 29.75 12.17
CA ASP A 439 -15.10 29.67 10.85
C ASP A 439 -14.24 28.76 9.96
N ILE A 440 -14.54 27.48 9.91
CA ILE A 440 -13.76 26.45 9.21
C ILE A 440 -13.76 26.65 7.70
N SER A 441 -14.77 27.34 7.16
CA SER A 441 -14.82 27.64 5.73
C SER A 441 -13.71 28.62 5.29
N LYS A 442 -13.16 29.40 6.25
CA LYS A 442 -12.12 30.41 6.03
C LYS A 442 -10.80 30.05 6.69
N ASP A 443 -10.84 29.37 7.82
CA ASP A 443 -9.68 29.04 8.66
C ASP A 443 -9.77 27.58 9.16
N ARG A 444 -9.28 26.64 8.36
CA ARG A 444 -9.16 25.24 8.73
C ARG A 444 -8.13 24.98 9.84
N GLY A 445 -7.20 25.90 10.02
CA GLY A 445 -6.16 25.84 11.05
C GLY A 445 -6.65 26.29 12.42
N GLU A 446 -7.89 26.82 12.51
CA GLU A 446 -8.52 27.26 13.77
C GLU A 446 -7.65 28.23 14.57
N GLY A 447 -6.95 29.13 13.85
CA GLY A 447 -5.98 30.09 14.42
C GLY A 447 -6.63 31.26 15.12
N LYS A 448 -7.89 31.61 14.80
CA LYS A 448 -8.59 32.77 15.33
C LYS A 448 -9.85 32.38 16.10
N ASN A 449 -9.96 32.83 17.35
CA ASN A 449 -11.20 32.70 18.12
C ASN A 449 -12.17 33.84 17.75
N LEU A 450 -13.33 33.43 17.23
CA LEU A 450 -14.39 34.37 16.77
C LEU A 450 -15.57 34.47 17.74
N ILE A 451 -15.44 34.00 18.98
CA ILE A 451 -16.56 33.90 19.92
C ILE A 451 -17.14 35.27 20.30
N GLU A 452 -16.30 36.28 20.38
CA GLU A 452 -16.72 37.66 20.68
C GLU A 452 -17.37 38.32 19.46
N GLU A 453 -16.99 37.92 18.22
CA GLU A 453 -17.55 38.47 16.98
C GLU A 453 -18.91 37.82 16.63
N PHE A 454 -19.16 36.57 17.03
CA PHE A 454 -20.37 35.82 16.72
C PHE A 454 -20.95 35.07 17.95
N PRO A 455 -21.29 35.82 19.03
CA PRO A 455 -21.74 35.20 20.28
C PRO A 455 -23.06 34.43 20.12
N GLU A 456 -23.96 34.84 19.23
CA GLU A 456 -25.22 34.16 18.94
C GLU A 456 -25.01 32.79 18.30
N VAL A 457 -23.98 32.66 17.43
CA VAL A 457 -23.61 31.36 16.83
C VAL A 457 -23.10 30.42 17.94
N ALA A 458 -22.20 30.90 18.79
CA ALA A 458 -21.67 30.12 19.91
C ALA A 458 -22.78 29.67 20.87
N GLN A 459 -23.76 30.55 21.20
CA GLN A 459 -24.89 30.20 22.04
C GLN A 459 -25.79 29.14 21.40
N LYS A 460 -26.05 29.24 20.09
CA LYS A 460 -26.84 28.25 19.36
C LYS A 460 -26.15 26.88 19.38
N LEU A 461 -24.89 26.82 19.02
CA LEU A 461 -24.11 25.57 19.00
C LEU A 461 -24.00 24.95 20.40
N LYS A 462 -23.81 25.78 21.44
CA LYS A 462 -23.84 25.34 22.82
C LYS A 462 -25.18 24.71 23.18
N ALA A 463 -26.29 25.34 22.83
CA ALA A 463 -27.64 24.84 23.11
C ALA A 463 -27.92 23.52 22.39
N ASP A 464 -27.40 23.35 21.14
CA ASP A 464 -27.48 22.09 20.41
C ASP A 464 -26.70 20.97 21.12
N PHE A 465 -25.47 21.29 21.57
CA PHE A 465 -24.65 20.35 22.35
C PHE A 465 -25.30 19.96 23.68
N ASP A 466 -25.89 20.95 24.40
CA ASP A 466 -26.54 20.72 25.67
C ASP A 466 -27.73 19.75 25.52
N ARG A 467 -28.55 19.90 24.49
CA ARG A 467 -29.66 18.97 24.19
C ARG A 467 -29.14 17.57 23.88
N TRP A 468 -28.15 17.44 23.00
CA TRP A 468 -27.53 16.16 22.69
C TRP A 468 -26.91 15.51 23.94
N TRP A 469 -26.15 16.26 24.74
CA TRP A 469 -25.54 15.76 25.95
C TRP A 469 -26.54 15.15 26.92
N GLU A 470 -27.64 15.84 27.16
CA GLU A 470 -28.69 15.33 28.04
C GLU A 470 -29.38 14.09 27.47
N SER A 471 -29.61 14.01 26.15
CA SER A 471 -30.21 12.86 25.52
C SER A 471 -29.36 11.59 25.59
N THR A 472 -28.04 11.70 25.73
CA THR A 472 -27.11 10.56 25.81
C THR A 472 -27.11 9.89 27.19
N LYS A 473 -27.58 10.57 28.25
CA LYS A 473 -27.48 10.07 29.63
C LYS A 473 -28.09 8.68 29.86
N PRO A 474 -29.32 8.38 29.41
CA PRO A 474 -29.91 7.05 29.58
C PRO A 474 -29.30 5.98 28.70
N LEU A 475 -28.47 6.35 27.72
CA LEU A 475 -27.88 5.44 26.72
C LEU A 475 -26.46 4.96 27.10
N LEU A 476 -25.84 5.56 28.12
CA LEU A 476 -24.52 5.22 28.62
C LEU A 476 -24.53 3.99 29.53
N VAL A 477 -24.97 2.87 29.00
CA VAL A 477 -25.25 1.63 29.74
C VAL A 477 -24.01 0.98 30.39
N ASN A 478 -22.81 1.35 29.95
CA ASN A 478 -21.55 0.78 30.42
C ASN A 478 -20.88 1.56 31.57
N GLU A 479 -21.45 2.68 32.00
CA GLU A 479 -20.85 3.55 33.02
C GLU A 479 -20.66 2.90 34.39
N GLY A 480 -21.53 1.96 34.76
CA GLY A 480 -21.53 1.26 36.04
C GLY A 480 -20.76 -0.06 36.02
N LEU A 481 -20.16 -0.46 34.91
CA LEU A 481 -19.44 -1.74 34.84
C LEU A 481 -18.18 -1.72 35.68
N PRO A 482 -17.88 -2.83 36.43
CA PRO A 482 -16.69 -2.92 37.24
C PRO A 482 -15.43 -2.97 36.38
N ARG A 483 -14.36 -2.33 36.83
CA ARG A 483 -13.06 -2.46 36.19
C ARG A 483 -12.51 -3.87 36.42
N LEU A 484 -12.17 -4.56 35.32
CA LEU A 484 -11.49 -5.84 35.34
C LEU A 484 -9.99 -5.69 35.64
N ARG A 485 -9.39 -6.72 36.24
CA ARG A 485 -7.95 -6.85 36.45
C ARG A 485 -7.34 -7.84 35.47
N PRO A 486 -6.03 -7.79 35.23
CA PRO A 486 -5.33 -8.84 34.50
C PRO A 486 -5.74 -10.24 34.99
N GLY A 487 -6.03 -11.16 34.10
CA GLY A 487 -6.58 -12.49 34.41
C GLY A 487 -8.12 -12.57 34.49
N GLU A 488 -8.81 -11.45 34.71
CA GLU A 488 -10.29 -11.42 34.72
C GLU A 488 -10.90 -11.17 33.36
N TYR A 489 -10.12 -10.60 32.43
CA TYR A 489 -10.59 -10.30 31.09
C TYR A 489 -10.97 -11.57 30.29
N PRO A 490 -11.99 -11.51 29.46
CA PRO A 490 -12.51 -12.68 28.72
C PRO A 490 -11.44 -13.38 27.89
N LEU A 491 -10.63 -12.64 27.15
CA LEU A 491 -9.58 -13.23 26.30
C LEU A 491 -8.43 -13.82 27.13
N HIS A 492 -8.12 -13.29 28.32
CA HIS A 492 -7.17 -13.93 29.25
C HIS A 492 -7.67 -15.30 29.67
N LYS A 493 -8.93 -15.39 30.07
CA LYS A 493 -9.56 -16.65 30.48
C LYS A 493 -9.62 -17.65 29.33
N ARG A 494 -9.99 -17.18 28.15
CA ARG A 494 -10.02 -18.00 26.91
C ARG A 494 -8.63 -18.54 26.59
N TYR A 495 -7.62 -17.69 26.56
CA TYR A 495 -6.22 -18.07 26.33
C TYR A 495 -5.72 -19.11 27.35
N ALA A 496 -5.86 -18.81 28.63
CA ALA A 496 -5.40 -19.71 29.71
C ALA A 496 -6.11 -21.08 29.65
N LYS A 497 -7.42 -21.08 29.42
CA LYS A 497 -8.20 -22.31 29.27
C LYS A 497 -7.70 -23.13 28.06
N GLN A 498 -7.61 -22.50 26.88
CA GLN A 498 -7.20 -23.19 25.65
C GLN A 498 -5.77 -23.72 25.77
N LEU A 499 -4.83 -22.91 26.29
CA LEU A 499 -3.44 -23.31 26.50
C LEU A 499 -3.33 -24.57 27.35
N LYS A 500 -4.14 -24.67 28.44
CA LYS A 500 -4.17 -25.83 29.33
C LYS A 500 -4.78 -27.07 28.68
N GLU A 501 -5.84 -26.90 27.89
CA GLU A 501 -6.63 -28.02 27.35
C GLU A 501 -6.03 -28.63 26.08
N LYS A 502 -5.53 -27.81 25.16
CA LYS A 502 -5.10 -28.27 23.84
C LYS A 502 -3.91 -27.49 23.25
N GLY A 503 -3.32 -26.55 24.00
CA GLY A 503 -2.27 -25.66 23.50
C GLY A 503 -2.78 -24.57 22.56
N ILE A 504 -1.86 -23.75 22.07
CA ILE A 504 -2.15 -22.69 21.10
C ILE A 504 -1.52 -23.10 19.77
N PRO A 505 -2.32 -23.44 18.75
CA PRO A 505 -1.79 -23.87 17.45
C PRO A 505 -1.18 -22.70 16.67
N ASP A 506 -0.17 -23.02 15.85
CA ASP A 506 0.29 -22.12 14.81
C ASP A 506 -0.81 -22.01 13.73
N TRP A 507 -0.95 -20.81 13.18
CA TRP A 507 -1.92 -20.52 12.12
C TRP A 507 -1.31 -19.57 11.10
N GLU A 508 -1.53 -19.88 9.85
CA GLU A 508 -1.20 -19.02 8.71
C GLU A 508 -2.41 -18.97 7.77
N PRO A 509 -2.71 -17.82 7.16
CA PRO A 509 -3.76 -17.77 6.15
C PRO A 509 -3.41 -18.68 4.96
N GLU A 510 -4.43 -19.28 4.35
CA GLU A 510 -4.24 -20.04 3.13
C GLU A 510 -3.59 -19.15 2.06
N PRO A 511 -2.71 -19.70 1.20
CA PRO A 511 -2.17 -18.92 0.09
C PRO A 511 -3.30 -18.40 -0.81
N PHE A 512 -3.39 -17.09 -0.99
CA PHE A 512 -4.38 -16.46 -1.89
C PHE A 512 -3.91 -16.46 -3.36
N GLU A 513 -2.68 -16.88 -3.63
CA GLU A 513 -2.25 -17.25 -4.96
C GLU A 513 -2.88 -18.60 -5.27
N GLN A 514 -3.64 -18.70 -6.36
CA GLN A 514 -4.20 -19.96 -6.78
C GLN A 514 -3.09 -21.01 -6.86
N LYS A 515 -3.16 -22.02 -5.99
CA LYS A 515 -3.02 -23.35 -6.55
C LYS A 515 -4.18 -23.47 -7.54
N THR A 516 -3.92 -23.25 -8.80
CA THR A 516 -4.84 -23.69 -9.83
C THR A 516 -5.02 -25.19 -9.60
N ASP A 517 -6.12 -25.62 -8.98
CA ASP A 517 -6.71 -26.94 -9.14
C ASP A 517 -7.29 -27.02 -10.57
N VAL A 518 -6.44 -26.72 -11.51
CA VAL A 518 -6.38 -27.44 -12.73
C VAL A 518 -5.31 -28.48 -12.43
N GLU A 519 -5.72 -29.74 -12.23
CA GLU A 519 -5.03 -30.83 -12.84
C GLU A 519 -5.00 -30.59 -14.36
N SER A 520 -4.43 -29.53 -14.81
CA SER A 520 -3.58 -29.39 -15.94
C SER A 520 -2.21 -29.25 -15.32
N SER A 521 -1.43 -30.30 -15.33
CA SER A 521 0.01 -30.27 -15.40
C SER A 521 0.56 -28.90 -15.79
N ALA A 522 0.46 -27.88 -14.89
CA ALA A 522 1.50 -26.89 -14.71
C ALA A 522 2.65 -27.74 -14.17
N VAL A 523 3.40 -28.29 -15.09
CA VAL A 523 4.73 -28.79 -14.87
C VAL A 523 5.43 -27.64 -14.14
N VAL A 524 5.47 -27.73 -12.79
CA VAL A 524 6.60 -27.18 -12.03
C VAL A 524 7.78 -27.68 -12.86
N PRO A 525 8.64 -26.79 -13.41
CA PRO A 525 9.71 -27.28 -14.25
C PRO A 525 10.42 -28.37 -13.44
N THR A 526 10.14 -29.62 -13.77
CA THR A 526 10.75 -30.81 -13.17
C THR A 526 12.17 -30.76 -13.66
N GLY A 527 13.08 -30.14 -12.88
CA GLY A 527 14.43 -30.00 -13.31
C GLY A 527 15.34 -29.05 -12.54
N TRP A 528 14.82 -28.22 -11.61
CA TRP A 528 15.67 -27.37 -10.77
C TRP A 528 15.96 -28.06 -9.44
N GLU A 529 17.14 -28.65 -9.35
CA GLU A 529 17.68 -29.23 -8.12
C GLU A 529 18.46 -28.19 -7.33
N GLY A 530 18.28 -28.14 -6.00
CA GLY A 530 18.98 -27.22 -5.13
C GLY A 530 18.16 -26.77 -3.92
N LYS A 531 18.75 -25.89 -3.09
CA LYS A 531 18.09 -25.36 -1.91
C LYS A 531 17.05 -24.30 -2.32
N LYS A 532 15.79 -24.59 -2.08
CA LYS A 532 14.67 -23.67 -2.34
C LYS A 532 14.49 -22.66 -1.20
N SER A 533 14.17 -21.44 -1.53
CA SER A 533 13.83 -20.35 -0.58
C SER A 533 12.96 -19.32 -1.29
N ASP A 534 12.27 -18.50 -0.52
CA ASP A 534 11.54 -17.33 -1.05
C ASP A 534 12.50 -16.21 -1.43
N TRP A 535 12.17 -15.47 -2.49
CA TRP A 535 12.80 -14.24 -2.91
C TRP A 535 11.73 -13.28 -3.44
N ASN A 536 11.28 -12.34 -2.59
CA ASN A 536 10.23 -11.36 -2.91
C ASN A 536 8.96 -12.00 -3.50
N GLY A 537 8.50 -13.12 -2.94
CA GLY A 537 7.32 -13.86 -3.41
C GLY A 537 7.57 -14.84 -4.56
N PHE A 538 8.81 -14.96 -5.06
CA PHE A 538 9.18 -15.90 -6.11
C PHE A 538 10.07 -17.03 -5.57
N GLN A 539 10.00 -18.20 -6.22
CA GLN A 539 10.84 -19.33 -5.82
C GLN A 539 12.28 -19.12 -6.28
N LYS A 540 13.19 -18.98 -5.32
CA LYS A 540 14.63 -18.98 -5.56
C LYS A 540 15.20 -20.37 -5.33
N VAL A 541 15.96 -20.87 -6.28
CA VAL A 541 16.70 -22.13 -6.16
C VAL A 541 18.20 -21.84 -6.16
N ALA A 542 18.91 -22.26 -5.11
CA ALA A 542 20.34 -22.13 -4.99
C ALA A 542 21.04 -23.45 -5.26
N PHE A 543 22.06 -23.42 -6.14
CA PHE A 543 22.82 -24.58 -6.59
C PHE A 543 24.29 -24.21 -6.82
N LYS A 544 25.06 -25.13 -7.38
CA LYS A 544 26.46 -24.87 -7.77
C LYS A 544 26.71 -25.24 -9.22
N VAL A 545 27.48 -24.40 -9.92
CA VAL A 545 28.01 -24.67 -11.25
C VAL A 545 29.51 -24.38 -11.21
N ASP A 546 30.32 -25.29 -11.70
CA ASP A 546 31.80 -25.18 -11.73
C ASP A 546 32.39 -24.72 -10.37
N GLY A 547 31.87 -25.32 -9.28
CA GLY A 547 32.27 -25.02 -7.90
C GLY A 547 31.79 -23.68 -7.34
N LYS A 548 31.14 -22.82 -8.15
CA LYS A 548 30.61 -21.51 -7.74
C LYS A 548 29.18 -21.62 -7.24
N SER A 549 28.85 -20.84 -6.22
CA SER A 549 27.47 -20.71 -5.75
C SER A 549 26.66 -19.90 -6.74
N CYS A 550 25.54 -20.46 -7.18
CA CYS A 550 24.62 -19.88 -8.13
C CYS A 550 23.21 -19.85 -7.55
N PHE A 551 22.36 -19.03 -8.13
CA PHE A 551 20.93 -19.19 -7.95
C PHE A 551 20.17 -18.76 -9.21
N VAL A 552 18.94 -19.24 -9.30
CA VAL A 552 17.92 -18.74 -10.20
C VAL A 552 16.67 -18.38 -9.39
N VAL A 553 16.01 -17.29 -9.74
CA VAL A 553 14.66 -16.98 -9.28
C VAL A 553 13.73 -17.31 -10.43
N LEU A 554 12.72 -18.11 -10.14
CA LEU A 554 11.80 -18.63 -11.14
C LEU A 554 10.56 -17.75 -11.21
N PRO A 555 10.07 -17.41 -12.40
CA PRO A 555 8.77 -16.76 -12.53
C PRO A 555 7.66 -17.72 -12.14
N ASN A 556 6.49 -17.16 -11.77
CA ASN A 556 5.31 -18.00 -11.48
C ASN A 556 4.81 -18.74 -12.73
N LYS A 557 5.05 -18.16 -13.90
CA LYS A 557 4.75 -18.76 -15.21
C LYS A 557 5.82 -18.34 -16.21
N ASP A 558 6.44 -19.31 -16.87
CA ASP A 558 7.43 -19.02 -17.90
C ASP A 558 6.80 -18.25 -19.07
N ALA A 559 7.46 -17.19 -19.53
CA ALA A 559 7.14 -16.59 -20.83
C ALA A 559 7.60 -17.49 -21.97
N GLU A 560 6.98 -17.36 -23.14
CA GLU A 560 7.35 -18.13 -24.34
C GLU A 560 8.84 -17.98 -24.66
N GLY A 561 9.53 -19.10 -24.89
CA GLY A 561 10.96 -19.11 -25.12
C GLY A 561 11.83 -18.99 -23.85
N LYS A 562 11.25 -18.98 -22.66
CA LYS A 562 11.92 -18.92 -21.36
C LYS A 562 13.03 -17.86 -21.30
N PRO A 563 12.70 -16.58 -21.52
CA PRO A 563 13.68 -15.51 -21.45
C PRO A 563 14.24 -15.37 -20.03
N TRP A 564 15.46 -14.87 -19.96
CA TRP A 564 16.12 -14.69 -18.66
C TRP A 564 17.04 -13.49 -18.62
N VAL A 565 17.22 -12.99 -17.39
CA VAL A 565 18.14 -11.92 -17.04
C VAL A 565 19.26 -12.47 -16.20
N TRP A 566 20.50 -12.12 -16.54
CA TRP A 566 21.67 -12.52 -15.82
C TRP A 566 22.30 -11.33 -15.09
N ARG A 567 22.10 -11.32 -13.78
CA ARG A 567 22.71 -10.30 -12.92
C ARG A 567 24.20 -10.59 -12.75
N ALA A 568 25.02 -9.66 -13.19
CA ALA A 568 26.47 -9.78 -13.09
C ALA A 568 26.95 -9.64 -11.65
N ARG A 569 26.28 -8.81 -10.84
CA ARG A 569 26.66 -8.54 -9.44
C ARG A 569 25.52 -7.88 -8.64
N PHE A 570 25.70 -7.82 -7.31
CA PHE A 570 24.79 -7.15 -6.37
C PHE A 570 23.31 -7.57 -6.49
N PRO A 571 23.00 -8.86 -6.29
CA PRO A 571 21.66 -9.40 -6.57
C PRO A 571 20.55 -8.93 -5.61
N LYS A 572 20.84 -7.94 -4.76
CA LYS A 572 19.88 -7.32 -3.84
C LYS A 572 19.72 -5.81 -4.10
N TYR A 573 20.46 -5.25 -5.05
CA TYR A 573 20.41 -3.83 -5.37
C TYR A 573 19.44 -3.61 -6.53
N HIS A 574 18.51 -2.67 -6.41
CA HIS A 574 17.43 -2.38 -7.35
C HIS A 574 16.65 -3.64 -7.80
N PRO A 575 16.09 -4.43 -6.84
CA PRO A 575 15.36 -5.66 -7.17
C PRO A 575 14.03 -5.40 -7.88
N GLU A 576 13.56 -4.14 -7.95
CA GLU A 576 12.31 -3.72 -8.55
C GLU A 576 12.24 -4.09 -10.04
N VAL A 577 13.35 -3.98 -10.76
CA VAL A 577 13.45 -4.40 -12.17
C VAL A 577 13.28 -5.90 -12.31
N ASP A 578 13.97 -6.68 -11.46
CA ASP A 578 13.87 -8.14 -11.45
C ASP A 578 12.46 -8.62 -11.13
N ILE A 579 11.79 -7.98 -10.15
CA ILE A 579 10.42 -8.32 -9.76
C ILE A 579 9.48 -8.14 -10.94
N LEU A 580 9.54 -6.98 -11.63
CA LEU A 580 8.73 -6.73 -12.83
C LEU A 580 9.00 -7.74 -13.95
N LEU A 581 10.25 -8.18 -14.12
CA LEU A 581 10.61 -9.17 -15.14
C LEU A 581 10.14 -10.58 -14.75
N LEU A 582 10.23 -10.96 -13.48
CA LEU A 582 9.67 -12.21 -12.97
C LEU A 582 8.14 -12.27 -13.15
N GLU A 583 7.43 -11.16 -12.89
CA GLU A 583 5.98 -11.02 -13.16
C GLU A 583 5.64 -11.21 -14.65
N ARG A 584 6.56 -10.82 -15.55
CA ARG A 584 6.43 -11.00 -17.00
C ARG A 584 6.91 -12.37 -17.50
N GLY A 585 7.27 -13.28 -16.60
CA GLY A 585 7.66 -14.65 -16.92
C GLY A 585 9.14 -14.86 -17.23
N TYR A 586 10.02 -13.92 -16.89
CA TYR A 586 11.46 -14.02 -17.02
C TYR A 586 12.09 -14.74 -15.84
N HIS A 587 13.15 -15.49 -16.09
CA HIS A 587 14.01 -16.03 -15.04
C HIS A 587 15.08 -15.02 -14.68
N VAL A 588 15.42 -14.88 -13.39
CA VAL A 588 16.52 -14.02 -12.93
C VAL A 588 17.62 -14.90 -12.34
N ALA A 589 18.82 -14.82 -12.89
CA ALA A 589 19.90 -15.72 -12.55
C ALA A 589 21.19 -14.99 -12.11
N TYR A 590 21.98 -15.66 -11.29
CA TYR A 590 23.22 -15.12 -10.74
C TYR A 590 24.24 -16.21 -10.46
N ILE A 591 25.52 -15.92 -10.75
CA ILE A 591 26.66 -16.73 -10.34
C ILE A 591 27.63 -15.88 -9.49
N ASN A 592 28.06 -16.42 -8.37
CA ASN A 592 28.99 -15.72 -7.47
C ASN A 592 30.45 -15.80 -7.96
N THR A 593 30.83 -14.86 -8.78
CA THR A 593 32.21 -14.58 -9.17
C THR A 593 32.68 -13.20 -8.66
N ASP A 594 32.04 -12.71 -7.61
CA ASP A 594 32.06 -11.33 -7.12
C ASP A 594 33.44 -10.70 -6.95
N ASP A 595 34.43 -11.43 -6.43
CA ASP A 595 35.75 -10.91 -6.15
C ASP A 595 36.76 -11.13 -7.30
N MET A 596 36.28 -11.58 -8.47
CA MET A 596 37.14 -11.92 -9.61
C MET A 596 37.25 -10.79 -10.66
N PHE A 597 36.57 -9.67 -10.49
CA PHE A 597 36.66 -8.43 -11.30
C PHE A 597 36.61 -8.62 -12.82
N GLY A 598 35.84 -9.61 -13.31
CA GLY A 598 35.79 -9.93 -14.74
C GLY A 598 37.13 -10.45 -15.32
N SER A 599 37.99 -11.05 -14.53
CA SER A 599 39.23 -11.67 -14.97
C SER A 599 38.96 -12.82 -15.96
N PRO A 600 39.93 -13.26 -16.75
CA PRO A 600 39.79 -14.40 -17.66
C PRO A 600 39.15 -15.62 -17.00
N ARG A 601 39.62 -15.97 -15.81
CA ARG A 601 39.08 -17.07 -15.02
C ARG A 601 37.60 -16.85 -14.60
N ALA A 602 37.20 -15.58 -14.35
CA ALA A 602 35.80 -15.29 -14.09
C ALA A 602 34.92 -15.58 -15.30
N LEU A 603 35.39 -15.30 -16.50
CA LEU A 603 34.67 -15.55 -17.74
C LEU A 603 34.54 -17.04 -18.06
N GLU A 604 35.50 -17.86 -17.71
CA GLU A 604 35.42 -19.33 -17.81
C GLU A 604 34.25 -19.86 -16.94
N HIS A 605 34.08 -19.38 -15.70
CA HIS A 605 32.95 -19.73 -14.86
C HIS A 605 31.61 -19.21 -15.44
N TRP A 606 31.63 -18.05 -16.11
CA TRP A 606 30.45 -17.50 -16.80
C TRP A 606 30.07 -18.36 -17.99
N ASP A 607 31.00 -18.84 -18.80
CA ASP A 607 30.72 -19.76 -19.91
C ASP A 607 30.13 -21.06 -19.43
N ALA A 608 30.67 -21.65 -18.35
CA ALA A 608 30.12 -22.85 -17.74
C ALA A 608 28.68 -22.62 -17.19
N PHE A 609 28.43 -21.45 -16.58
CA PHE A 609 27.10 -21.10 -16.09
C PHE A 609 26.10 -20.88 -17.24
N TYR A 610 26.48 -20.15 -18.28
CA TYR A 610 25.66 -19.98 -19.48
C TYR A 610 25.27 -21.32 -20.12
N ALA A 611 26.23 -22.22 -20.29
CA ALA A 611 26.00 -23.57 -20.84
C ALA A 611 24.97 -24.33 -19.97
N PHE A 612 25.16 -24.33 -18.65
CA PHE A 612 24.23 -24.94 -17.72
C PHE A 612 22.80 -24.37 -17.84
N MET A 613 22.66 -23.05 -17.88
CA MET A 613 21.34 -22.39 -17.95
C MET A 613 20.63 -22.67 -19.28
N THR A 614 21.36 -22.70 -20.38
CA THR A 614 20.76 -22.85 -21.71
C THR A 614 20.63 -24.32 -22.15
N GLN A 615 21.65 -25.16 -21.93
CA GLN A 615 21.67 -26.53 -22.41
C GLN A 615 21.00 -27.51 -21.45
N GLU A 616 21.20 -27.34 -20.13
CA GLU A 616 20.62 -28.27 -19.15
C GLU A 616 19.27 -27.78 -18.63
N LYS A 617 19.06 -26.48 -18.50
CA LYS A 617 17.79 -25.88 -17.98
C LYS A 617 16.86 -25.35 -19.07
N GLY A 618 17.30 -25.28 -20.29
CA GLY A 618 16.51 -24.95 -21.47
C GLY A 618 16.03 -23.50 -21.50
N LEU A 619 16.77 -22.58 -20.88
CA LEU A 619 16.48 -21.15 -20.99
C LEU A 619 16.91 -20.61 -22.38
N SER A 620 16.41 -19.44 -22.73
CA SER A 620 16.71 -18.79 -24.03
C SER A 620 18.22 -18.73 -24.29
N SER A 621 18.61 -19.02 -25.53
CA SER A 621 20.02 -18.88 -25.97
C SER A 621 20.48 -17.41 -26.04
N LYS A 622 19.58 -16.43 -25.97
CA LYS A 622 19.92 -15.03 -25.84
C LYS A 622 19.52 -14.53 -24.45
N VAL A 623 20.48 -13.96 -23.73
CA VAL A 623 20.30 -13.47 -22.35
C VAL A 623 20.34 -11.95 -22.32
N ALA A 624 19.53 -11.32 -21.47
CA ALA A 624 19.70 -9.93 -21.08
C ALA A 624 20.70 -9.85 -19.93
N LEU A 625 21.74 -9.04 -20.08
CA LEU A 625 22.74 -8.84 -19.03
C LEU A 625 22.37 -7.62 -18.17
N GLU A 626 22.42 -7.80 -16.86
CA GLU A 626 22.24 -6.73 -15.88
C GLU A 626 23.53 -6.48 -15.10
N ALA A 627 24.11 -5.28 -15.27
CA ALA A 627 25.44 -4.94 -14.81
C ALA A 627 25.43 -3.80 -13.78
N VAL A 628 25.33 -4.13 -12.49
CA VAL A 628 25.37 -3.12 -11.43
C VAL A 628 26.82 -2.85 -11.02
N SER A 629 27.23 -1.57 -10.98
CA SER A 629 28.54 -1.09 -10.52
C SER A 629 29.69 -1.89 -11.17
N ARG A 630 30.58 -2.52 -10.39
CA ARG A 630 31.66 -3.36 -10.93
C ARG A 630 31.19 -4.59 -11.71
N GLY A 631 29.87 -4.85 -11.77
CA GLY A 631 29.28 -5.82 -12.70
C GLY A 631 29.56 -5.49 -14.15
N GLY A 632 29.77 -4.22 -14.50
CA GLY A 632 30.18 -3.78 -15.83
C GLY A 632 31.43 -4.49 -16.33
N LEU A 633 32.43 -4.73 -15.45
CA LEU A 633 33.68 -5.44 -15.80
C LEU A 633 33.43 -6.88 -16.28
N PHE A 634 32.34 -7.53 -15.82
CA PHE A 634 31.97 -8.89 -16.23
C PHE A 634 31.12 -8.87 -17.51
N ALA A 635 30.01 -8.16 -17.46
CA ALA A 635 28.99 -8.18 -18.52
C ALA A 635 29.57 -7.75 -19.89
N TYR A 636 30.28 -6.62 -19.96
CA TYR A 636 30.83 -6.13 -21.23
C TYR A 636 31.94 -7.01 -21.77
N ARG A 637 32.78 -7.54 -20.90
CA ARG A 637 33.85 -8.43 -21.35
C ARG A 637 33.30 -9.75 -21.87
N TRP A 638 32.34 -10.34 -21.18
CA TRP A 638 31.71 -11.57 -21.63
C TRP A 638 30.90 -11.34 -22.90
N ALA A 639 30.13 -10.24 -22.98
CA ALA A 639 29.38 -9.88 -24.19
C ALA A 639 30.29 -9.65 -25.41
N SER A 640 31.49 -9.09 -25.21
CA SER A 640 32.43 -8.87 -26.32
C SER A 640 33.01 -10.17 -26.88
N GLN A 641 33.01 -11.27 -26.10
CA GLN A 641 33.47 -12.61 -26.52
C GLN A 641 32.35 -13.48 -27.02
N ASN A 642 31.09 -13.16 -26.68
CA ASN A 642 29.88 -13.93 -26.94
C ASN A 642 28.72 -13.05 -27.43
N PRO A 643 28.92 -12.16 -28.44
CA PRO A 643 27.91 -11.17 -28.80
C PRO A 643 26.60 -11.81 -29.31
N GLU A 644 26.68 -13.00 -29.92
CA GLU A 644 25.52 -13.74 -30.43
C GLU A 644 24.62 -14.27 -29.32
N LYS A 645 25.12 -14.39 -28.08
CA LYS A 645 24.38 -14.89 -26.90
C LYS A 645 23.69 -13.78 -26.12
N VAL A 646 23.90 -12.51 -26.47
CA VAL A 646 23.37 -11.38 -25.72
C VAL A 646 22.24 -10.70 -26.49
N SER A 647 21.12 -10.45 -25.80
CA SER A 647 19.97 -9.72 -26.38
C SER A 647 20.09 -8.20 -26.16
N CYS A 648 20.41 -7.78 -24.95
CA CYS A 648 20.64 -6.39 -24.55
C CYS A 648 21.48 -6.32 -23.26
N ILE A 649 21.97 -5.13 -22.94
CA ILE A 649 22.69 -4.88 -21.68
C ILE A 649 22.02 -3.69 -20.97
N TYR A 650 21.50 -3.92 -19.78
CA TYR A 650 21.17 -2.88 -18.82
C TYR A 650 22.32 -2.73 -17.82
N ALA A 651 22.77 -1.51 -17.60
CA ALA A 651 23.88 -1.23 -16.71
C ALA A 651 23.59 -0.06 -15.76
N ASP A 652 23.68 -0.33 -14.47
CA ASP A 652 23.41 0.60 -13.38
C ASP A 652 24.72 1.06 -12.75
N VAL A 653 25.03 2.35 -12.90
CA VAL A 653 26.32 3.00 -12.51
C VAL A 653 27.55 2.13 -12.80
N PRO A 654 27.72 1.62 -14.04
CA PRO A 654 28.67 0.57 -14.31
C PRO A 654 30.12 1.05 -14.28
N VAL A 655 31.01 0.21 -13.72
CA VAL A 655 32.45 0.35 -13.92
C VAL A 655 32.81 -0.11 -15.33
N CYS A 656 33.22 0.83 -16.17
CA CYS A 656 33.60 0.58 -17.57
C CYS A 656 35.11 0.61 -17.81
N ASP A 657 35.90 1.12 -16.85
CA ASP A 657 37.34 1.04 -16.81
C ASP A 657 37.82 0.77 -15.37
N PHE A 658 38.52 -0.31 -15.14
CA PHE A 658 39.03 -0.63 -13.83
C PHE A 658 40.12 0.35 -13.35
N LYS A 659 40.68 1.19 -14.25
CA LYS A 659 41.60 2.28 -13.90
C LYS A 659 40.87 3.46 -13.25
N SER A 660 39.61 3.73 -13.65
CA SER A 660 38.73 4.67 -12.94
C SER A 660 38.35 4.11 -11.57
N TRP A 661 37.85 2.85 -11.54
CA TRP A 661 37.59 2.14 -10.27
C TRP A 661 37.95 0.66 -10.45
N PRO A 662 38.74 0.06 -9.56
CA PRO A 662 39.14 0.50 -8.21
C PRO A 662 40.44 1.31 -8.09
N LEU A 663 41.21 1.54 -9.17
CA LEU A 663 42.45 2.26 -9.06
C LEU A 663 42.29 3.71 -8.57
N GLY A 664 41.21 4.41 -9.03
CA GLY A 664 40.99 5.83 -8.75
C GLY A 664 41.85 6.76 -9.60
N GLN A 665 42.22 6.32 -10.83
CA GLN A 665 42.84 7.17 -11.81
C GLN A 665 41.78 8.09 -12.44
N GLY A 666 41.79 9.36 -12.12
CA GLY A 666 40.79 10.34 -12.57
C GLY A 666 40.13 11.06 -11.40
N SER A 667 38.83 11.41 -11.54
CA SER A 667 38.07 12.18 -10.54
C SER A 667 37.44 11.32 -9.43
N GLY A 668 37.35 9.99 -9.65
CA GLY A 668 36.73 9.03 -8.73
C GLY A 668 37.56 8.71 -7.50
N VAL A 669 36.88 8.29 -6.44
CA VAL A 669 37.55 7.77 -5.24
C VAL A 669 37.95 6.32 -5.48
N GLY A 670 39.22 6.01 -5.43
CA GLY A 670 39.73 4.64 -5.54
C GLY A 670 39.44 3.78 -4.32
N ASN A 671 39.77 2.50 -4.45
CA ASN A 671 39.75 1.53 -3.35
C ASN A 671 40.99 0.64 -3.43
N GLN A 672 42.00 0.97 -2.65
CA GLN A 672 43.30 0.29 -2.70
C GLN A 672 43.22 -1.22 -2.41
N LYS A 673 42.35 -1.63 -1.48
CA LYS A 673 42.16 -3.07 -1.17
C LYS A 673 41.54 -3.80 -2.38
N ALA A 674 40.58 -3.20 -3.05
CA ALA A 674 39.96 -3.76 -4.25
C ALA A 674 40.95 -3.78 -5.42
N TRP A 675 41.82 -2.74 -5.54
CA TRP A 675 42.87 -2.68 -6.56
C TRP A 675 43.88 -3.83 -6.41
N GLN A 676 44.41 -4.05 -5.21
CA GLN A 676 45.34 -5.16 -4.94
C GLN A 676 44.67 -6.52 -5.22
N ASN A 677 43.38 -6.68 -4.87
CA ASN A 677 42.69 -7.92 -5.19
C ASN A 677 42.51 -8.09 -6.72
N LEU A 678 42.17 -7.02 -7.45
CA LEU A 678 42.09 -7.06 -8.92
C LEU A 678 43.43 -7.52 -9.54
N LEU A 679 44.57 -6.93 -9.14
CA LEU A 679 45.90 -7.33 -9.62
C LEU A 679 46.14 -8.82 -9.41
N LYS A 680 45.82 -9.32 -8.21
CA LYS A 680 45.92 -10.75 -7.89
C LYS A 680 45.03 -11.62 -8.79
N GLN A 681 43.79 -11.21 -9.04
CA GLN A 681 42.84 -12.00 -9.86
C GLN A 681 43.23 -12.06 -11.33
N TYR A 682 43.87 -11.02 -11.84
CA TYR A 682 44.40 -10.95 -13.20
C TYR A 682 45.83 -11.52 -13.34
N GLY A 683 46.53 -11.70 -12.23
CA GLY A 683 47.94 -12.03 -12.24
C GLY A 683 48.85 -10.92 -12.82
N PHE A 684 48.42 -9.65 -12.63
CA PHE A 684 49.08 -8.49 -13.20
C PHE A 684 50.05 -7.82 -12.19
N THR A 685 51.14 -7.29 -12.71
CA THR A 685 51.83 -6.17 -12.05
C THR A 685 51.00 -4.87 -12.25
N GLU A 686 51.32 -3.83 -11.50
CA GLU A 686 50.62 -2.52 -11.64
C GLU A 686 50.84 -1.95 -13.03
N GLU A 687 52.06 -2.04 -13.60
CA GLU A 687 52.38 -1.62 -14.96
C GLU A 687 51.56 -2.36 -16.00
N GLN A 688 51.39 -3.69 -15.86
CA GLN A 688 50.58 -4.50 -16.75
C GLN A 688 49.09 -4.09 -16.69
N ALA A 689 48.57 -3.81 -15.51
CA ALA A 689 47.22 -3.34 -15.33
C ALA A 689 47.01 -1.96 -15.96
N LEU A 690 47.95 -1.03 -15.80
CA LEU A 690 47.88 0.30 -16.45
C LEU A 690 47.95 0.21 -17.97
N ALA A 691 48.72 -0.73 -18.50
CA ALA A 691 48.84 -0.98 -19.94
C ALA A 691 47.64 -1.77 -20.53
N TYR A 692 46.76 -2.30 -19.69
CA TYR A 692 45.63 -3.14 -20.13
C TYR A 692 44.65 -2.38 -21.04
N ARG A 693 44.23 -3.01 -22.16
CA ARG A 693 43.35 -2.41 -23.19
C ARG A 693 42.15 -3.31 -23.51
N LYS A 694 41.66 -4.06 -22.54
CA LYS A 694 40.46 -4.90 -22.67
C LYS A 694 39.41 -4.60 -21.59
N ASN A 695 39.34 -3.33 -21.12
CA ASN A 695 38.24 -2.86 -20.30
C ASN A 695 36.94 -2.74 -21.10
N PRO A 696 35.76 -2.69 -20.48
CA PRO A 696 34.51 -2.44 -21.18
C PRO A 696 34.55 -1.35 -22.22
N ILE A 697 35.18 -0.20 -21.92
CA ILE A 697 35.37 0.92 -22.87
C ILE A 697 36.27 0.58 -24.06
N ASP A 698 37.04 -0.50 -24.01
CA ASP A 698 38.02 -0.85 -25.05
C ASP A 698 37.50 -1.98 -25.97
N VAL A 699 36.49 -2.79 -25.55
CA VAL A 699 36.04 -4.01 -26.23
C VAL A 699 34.65 -3.90 -26.87
N LEU A 700 34.27 -2.73 -27.30
CA LEU A 700 32.92 -2.43 -27.79
C LEU A 700 32.64 -2.89 -29.22
N ALA A 701 33.67 -3.12 -30.06
CA ALA A 701 33.50 -3.41 -31.49
C ALA A 701 32.61 -4.64 -31.74
N PRO A 702 32.81 -5.82 -31.14
CA PRO A 702 31.93 -6.97 -31.37
C PRO A 702 30.49 -6.72 -30.92
N ILE A 703 30.30 -5.96 -29.84
CA ILE A 703 28.98 -5.61 -29.28
C ILE A 703 28.24 -4.67 -30.26
N ALA A 704 28.95 -3.70 -30.85
CA ALA A 704 28.40 -2.76 -31.81
C ALA A 704 28.10 -3.44 -33.16
N GLU A 705 28.96 -4.33 -33.63
CA GLU A 705 28.74 -5.12 -34.84
C GLU A 705 27.50 -6.00 -34.72
N ALA A 706 27.30 -6.63 -33.58
CA ALA A 706 26.10 -7.41 -33.27
C ALA A 706 24.86 -6.53 -32.96
N LYS A 707 25.00 -5.21 -32.99
CA LYS A 707 23.93 -4.22 -32.73
C LYS A 707 23.20 -4.44 -31.39
N ILE A 708 23.88 -4.86 -30.34
CA ILE A 708 23.31 -5.09 -29.02
C ILE A 708 22.86 -3.76 -28.42
N PRO A 709 21.58 -3.57 -28.07
CA PRO A 709 21.10 -2.33 -27.46
C PRO A 709 21.61 -2.19 -26.02
N LEU A 710 22.00 -0.98 -25.65
CA LEU A 710 22.48 -0.67 -24.31
C LEU A 710 21.53 0.34 -23.64
N LEU A 711 21.28 0.15 -22.33
CA LEU A 711 20.63 1.12 -21.47
C LEU A 711 21.48 1.31 -20.21
N HIS A 712 21.91 2.53 -19.95
CA HIS A 712 22.64 2.88 -18.73
C HIS A 712 21.79 3.75 -17.82
N LEU A 713 21.87 3.48 -16.52
CA LEU A 713 21.38 4.34 -15.46
C LEU A 713 22.61 4.93 -14.75
N ILE A 714 22.67 6.25 -14.62
CA ILE A 714 23.82 6.95 -14.04
C ILE A 714 23.38 8.04 -13.06
N SER A 715 24.28 8.37 -12.13
CA SER A 715 24.18 9.57 -11.31
C SER A 715 25.27 10.57 -11.68
N ARG A 716 24.90 11.83 -11.92
CA ARG A 716 25.84 12.88 -12.34
C ARG A 716 26.77 13.34 -11.23
N ASN A 717 26.43 13.12 -9.97
CA ASN A 717 27.29 13.42 -8.82
C ASN A 717 28.00 12.17 -8.26
N ASP A 718 28.05 11.06 -9.00
CA ASP A 718 28.76 9.85 -8.59
C ASP A 718 30.28 10.08 -8.57
N ARG A 719 30.83 10.05 -7.36
CA ARG A 719 32.28 10.19 -7.11
C ARG A 719 32.96 8.85 -6.86
N VAL A 720 32.23 7.73 -6.86
CA VAL A 720 32.79 6.38 -6.78
C VAL A 720 33.10 5.85 -8.17
N VAL A 721 32.11 5.96 -9.08
CA VAL A 721 32.22 5.56 -10.49
C VAL A 721 31.78 6.75 -11.35
N PRO A 722 32.63 7.77 -11.56
CA PRO A 722 32.25 8.97 -12.29
C PRO A 722 31.77 8.64 -13.71
N ALA A 723 30.63 9.24 -14.07
CA ALA A 723 30.00 8.98 -15.37
C ALA A 723 30.88 9.36 -16.56
N GLU A 724 31.64 10.44 -16.44
CA GLU A 724 32.53 10.98 -17.48
C GLU A 724 33.62 9.97 -17.90
N GLU A 725 34.14 9.20 -16.94
CA GLU A 725 35.22 8.24 -17.13
C GLU A 725 34.70 6.86 -17.54
N ASN A 726 33.46 6.57 -17.29
CA ASN A 726 32.81 5.29 -17.50
C ASN A 726 31.74 5.37 -18.59
N THR A 727 30.51 5.68 -18.24
CA THR A 727 29.37 5.66 -19.15
C THR A 727 29.50 6.63 -20.32
N ASP A 728 29.91 7.90 -20.09
CA ASP A 728 29.97 8.88 -21.15
C ASP A 728 31.05 8.52 -22.17
N LEU A 729 32.23 8.05 -21.71
CA LEU A 729 33.29 7.60 -22.56
C LEU A 729 32.87 6.35 -23.36
N LEU A 730 32.24 5.38 -22.70
CA LEU A 730 31.68 4.20 -23.35
C LEU A 730 30.65 4.58 -24.39
N ALA A 731 29.67 5.41 -24.06
CA ALA A 731 28.61 5.86 -24.95
C ALA A 731 29.15 6.60 -26.19
N LYS A 732 30.11 7.51 -25.98
CA LYS A 732 30.79 8.21 -27.08
C LYS A 732 31.45 7.24 -28.05
N ARG A 733 32.19 6.26 -27.56
CA ARG A 733 32.86 5.24 -28.38
C ARG A 733 31.85 4.33 -29.07
N TYR A 734 30.82 3.89 -28.35
CA TYR A 734 29.79 2.97 -28.87
C TYR A 734 28.97 3.60 -29.99
N ARG A 735 28.50 4.85 -29.80
CA ARG A 735 27.79 5.61 -30.85
C ARG A 735 28.65 5.83 -32.09
N LYS A 736 29.98 6.09 -31.91
CA LYS A 736 30.91 6.22 -33.05
C LYS A 736 31.02 4.94 -33.90
N MET A 737 30.76 3.77 -33.30
CA MET A 737 30.72 2.45 -33.94
C MET A 737 29.34 2.10 -34.52
N GLY A 738 28.34 3.02 -34.43
CA GLY A 738 26.99 2.80 -34.90
C GLY A 738 26.08 2.09 -33.88
N GLY A 739 26.54 1.86 -32.65
CA GLY A 739 25.78 1.25 -31.60
C GLY A 739 24.76 2.18 -30.97
N GLN A 740 23.66 1.61 -30.45
CA GLN A 740 22.57 2.34 -29.79
C GLN A 740 22.69 2.23 -28.28
N ILE A 741 22.76 3.36 -27.59
CA ILE A 741 22.76 3.44 -26.15
C ILE A 741 21.79 4.54 -25.66
N GLU A 742 20.90 4.15 -24.75
CA GLU A 742 20.07 5.04 -23.96
C GLU A 742 20.72 5.31 -22.60
N ILE A 743 20.50 6.49 -22.05
CA ILE A 743 21.01 6.87 -20.73
C ILE A 743 19.87 7.48 -19.94
N ILE A 744 19.61 6.92 -18.75
CA ILE A 744 18.74 7.50 -17.72
C ILE A 744 19.64 8.20 -16.69
N GLU A 745 19.35 9.48 -16.43
CA GLU A 745 20.19 10.30 -15.55
C GLU A 745 19.47 10.65 -14.25
N VAL A 746 20.13 10.38 -13.13
CA VAL A 746 19.78 10.93 -11.82
C VAL A 746 20.64 12.16 -11.59
N LYS A 747 20.03 13.34 -11.44
CA LYS A 747 20.76 14.61 -11.32
C LYS A 747 21.64 14.66 -10.07
N GLU A 748 21.05 14.26 -8.93
CA GLU A 748 21.74 14.21 -7.64
C GLU A 748 21.31 12.97 -6.86
N ALA A 749 22.28 12.10 -6.60
CA ALA A 749 22.11 10.95 -5.74
C ALA A 749 22.61 11.28 -4.32
N PRO A 750 21.78 11.09 -3.27
CA PRO A 750 22.09 11.58 -1.93
C PRO A 750 23.07 10.71 -1.14
N LYS A 751 23.27 9.44 -1.55
CA LYS A 751 23.99 8.44 -0.75
C LYS A 751 25.30 7.98 -1.41
N ALA A 752 26.21 7.46 -0.58
CA ALA A 752 27.47 6.83 -1.02
C ALA A 752 28.25 7.69 -2.04
N LYS A 753 28.40 8.99 -1.77
CA LYS A 753 29.11 9.94 -2.65
C LYS A 753 28.50 10.00 -4.07
N GLY A 754 27.21 9.89 -4.18
CA GLY A 754 26.46 9.92 -5.43
C GLY A 754 26.29 8.55 -6.12
N HIS A 755 26.80 7.46 -5.55
CA HIS A 755 26.78 6.13 -6.15
C HIS A 755 25.53 5.32 -5.85
N HIS A 756 24.79 5.61 -4.77
CA HIS A 756 23.56 4.90 -4.38
C HIS A 756 22.38 5.84 -4.39
N PHE A 757 21.29 5.41 -5.02
CA PHE A 757 20.02 6.12 -5.15
C PHE A 757 18.87 5.11 -5.30
N ASP A 758 17.65 5.58 -5.15
CA ASP A 758 16.46 4.78 -5.45
C ASP A 758 16.26 4.75 -6.98
N HIS A 759 15.83 3.62 -7.52
CA HIS A 759 15.70 3.48 -8.97
C HIS A 759 14.63 4.43 -9.53
N PRO A 760 14.96 5.35 -10.46
CA PRO A 760 14.02 6.39 -10.88
C PRO A 760 12.86 5.88 -11.75
N ASP A 761 13.07 4.78 -12.51
CA ASP A 761 12.08 4.24 -13.44
C ASP A 761 12.33 2.74 -13.73
N PRO A 762 12.00 1.83 -12.78
CA PRO A 762 12.18 0.39 -12.97
C PRO A 762 11.37 -0.16 -14.15
N LYS A 763 10.18 0.40 -14.38
CA LYS A 763 9.31 -0.02 -15.47
C LYS A 763 9.94 0.21 -16.83
N ARG A 764 10.57 1.35 -17.06
CA ARG A 764 11.27 1.66 -18.32
C ARG A 764 12.39 0.66 -18.61
N VAL A 765 13.12 0.25 -17.58
CA VAL A 765 14.17 -0.77 -17.73
C VAL A 765 13.57 -2.13 -18.08
N ALA A 766 12.53 -2.55 -17.37
CA ALA A 766 11.83 -3.80 -17.67
C ALA A 766 11.23 -3.80 -19.09
N ASP A 767 10.63 -2.67 -19.54
CA ASP A 767 10.10 -2.51 -20.89
C ASP A 767 11.22 -2.55 -21.96
N PHE A 768 12.40 -1.97 -21.66
CA PHE A 768 13.56 -2.05 -22.54
C PHE A 768 14.04 -3.50 -22.68
N ILE A 769 14.18 -4.25 -21.60
CA ILE A 769 14.61 -5.64 -21.63
C ILE A 769 13.58 -6.49 -22.39
N GLU A 770 12.30 -6.36 -22.12
CA GLU A 770 11.22 -7.09 -22.80
C GLU A 770 11.21 -6.80 -24.32
N LYS A 771 11.34 -5.54 -24.71
CA LYS A 771 11.40 -5.13 -26.13
C LYS A 771 12.54 -5.82 -26.89
N HIS A 772 13.67 -6.07 -26.26
CA HIS A 772 14.85 -6.60 -26.91
C HIS A 772 15.08 -8.11 -26.72
N THR A 773 14.29 -8.76 -25.85
CA THR A 773 14.30 -10.20 -25.60
C THR A 773 13.03 -10.88 -26.12
N GLY A 774 11.92 -10.14 -26.32
CA GLY A 774 10.65 -10.64 -26.83
C GLY A 774 10.73 -11.00 -28.32
N SER A 775 10.11 -12.08 -28.68
CA SER A 775 10.08 -12.70 -30.01
C SER A 775 9.89 -11.73 -31.17
N GLN A 776 10.82 -11.75 -32.12
CA GLN A 776 10.75 -11.06 -33.44
C GLN A 776 9.58 -11.54 -34.32
N ASN A 777 8.60 -12.31 -33.81
CA ASN A 777 7.51 -12.91 -34.61
C ASN A 777 6.21 -12.11 -34.67
N ARG A 778 6.19 -10.82 -34.30
CA ARG A 778 4.95 -9.98 -34.38
C ARG A 778 4.93 -8.92 -35.49
N ILE A 779 5.96 -8.76 -36.34
CA ILE A 779 6.01 -7.69 -37.35
C ILE A 779 5.88 -8.19 -38.80
N GLU A 780 5.82 -9.48 -39.12
CA GLU A 780 5.65 -9.96 -40.51
C GLU A 780 4.28 -10.58 -40.88
N LYS A 781 3.21 -10.34 -40.11
CA LYS A 781 1.84 -10.68 -40.54
C LYS A 781 0.92 -9.47 -40.61
N GLY A 782 1.16 -8.58 -41.54
CA GLY A 782 0.26 -7.43 -41.69
C GLY A 782 0.54 -6.48 -42.83
N THR A 783 0.96 -6.95 -44.02
CA THR A 783 0.77 -6.20 -45.30
C THR A 783 0.96 -7.13 -46.48
N SER A 784 -0.04 -7.91 -46.79
CA SER A 784 -0.25 -8.47 -48.13
C SER A 784 -1.51 -7.81 -48.71
N THR A 785 -1.35 -6.67 -49.29
CA THR A 785 -2.36 -6.07 -50.15
C THR A 785 -2.47 -6.86 -51.45
N ARG A 786 -3.58 -7.58 -51.62
CA ARG A 786 -4.04 -8.09 -52.92
C ARG A 786 -4.24 -6.93 -53.89
N LYS A 787 -3.35 -6.77 -54.87
CA LYS A 787 -3.67 -6.09 -56.11
C LYS A 787 -4.39 -7.11 -57.01
N GLY A 788 -5.71 -6.98 -57.08
CA GLY A 788 -6.51 -7.62 -58.12
C GLY A 788 -6.31 -6.90 -59.43
N LYS A 789 -5.90 -7.61 -60.49
CA LYS A 789 -5.96 -7.17 -61.87
C LYS A 789 -7.38 -7.40 -62.37
N ALA A 790 -7.97 -6.32 -62.93
CA ALA A 790 -9.16 -6.39 -63.79
C ALA A 790 -8.79 -7.01 -65.12
N LYS A 791 -9.62 -7.90 -65.57
CA LYS A 791 -10.17 -8.01 -66.93
C LYS A 791 -11.60 -8.52 -66.79
#